data_0c54f2798311ebe9fcffe36fb9891d80
#
_entry.id   0c54f2798311ebe9fcffe36fb9891d80
#
_cell.length_a   1.000
_cell.length_b   1.000
_cell.length_c   1.000
_cell.angle_alpha   90.00
_cell.angle_beta   90.00
_cell.angle_gamma   90.00
#
_symmetry.space_group_name_H-M   'P 1'
#
loop_
_entity.id
_entity.type
_entity.pdbx_description
1 polymer ?
#
loop_
_entity_poly.entity_id
_entity_poly.type
_entity_poly.pdbx_seq_one_letter_code
_entity_poly.pdbx_strand_id
1 'polypeptide(L)'
;MSRDALVVGINTYDRLNSLNAPAADGEAIAQILQQHGEFRVTRLPAVKDKENQTIRIGKQTKVSLTQLERAIVQLFKPDGKPPDTALLYFSGHGLRKNLGIQEGFLATSEINPDAGNWGLSLQWLRRLLQESEVRQQIVILDCCYSAEVLNFAEADPGDRGKGRDRCFIAASRSFEVAFEEINSQHSVLTAALLKGLEPKQERWVSNYTLVDLLNQEHHPFPQRPIFANSGEAINLTRKWNSSPANSTVQVSAICPYKGLSYFDCTEADAKLFYGRTALTDELLEKVRSGNFLAVLGASGSGKSSVVRAGLLYQLKLGRRLSGSDTWQLKIFRPGINPLQNLALAFVESELSDIERASQLAKAEELIAKGAVGLGQLFSATQTQRVVLVVDQFEEAFTLCQDVTARQNFFKCLLGALQRNDNKLCLVMTMRGDFFGKCLEQDYGGLAKEIQEHLVTVTPMSREELETAIIKPAEQVNLEVEPELVSQMIADVEGSPGSLPLLQYTLTELWKQKTEERLTLTAYTRLGGVRGTLQTRATEVYESLSPEEQQATKRIFLELTQLGEGTETRRQVFQRDLVSSQYPEAVINKVIQRLADEKLVVTSTLIEKGSGFGQVAVVDVAHEALIRYWSLLRKWIEESRDILRQKRKIEAVAVEWQDRRKAKDYLLQGKRLREAKDFQKQQTENLRLSDLAAEFIQTSVRQTRNNRFRSVGFF
;
A
#
# COMPACT_ATOMS: atom_id res chain seq x y z
N MET A 1 9.10 -6.47 26.19
CA MET A 1 8.95 -7.69 25.36
C MET A 1 9.94 -8.73 25.83
N SER A 2 9.51 -9.97 26.06
CA SER A 2 10.41 -11.08 26.43
C SER A 2 11.04 -11.65 25.16
N ARG A 3 12.37 -11.85 25.18
CA ARG A 3 13.13 -12.28 24.01
C ARG A 3 14.04 -13.43 24.36
N ASP A 4 13.81 -14.58 23.80
CA ASP A 4 14.57 -15.79 24.07
C ASP A 4 15.29 -16.28 22.82
N ALA A 5 16.54 -16.71 22.98
CA ALA A 5 17.31 -17.30 21.90
C ALA A 5 17.90 -18.64 22.33
N LEU A 6 17.82 -19.63 21.46
CA LEU A 6 18.55 -20.89 21.53
C LEU A 6 19.65 -20.87 20.48
N VAL A 7 20.89 -20.93 20.93
CA VAL A 7 22.05 -20.95 20.05
C VAL A 7 22.76 -22.30 20.16
N VAL A 8 22.79 -23.01 19.04
CA VAL A 8 23.33 -24.39 18.94
C VAL A 8 24.56 -24.41 18.04
N GLY A 9 25.65 -24.99 18.54
CA GLY A 9 26.86 -25.18 17.75
C GLY A 9 27.46 -26.58 18.01
N ILE A 10 27.44 -27.46 17.02
CA ILE A 10 27.87 -28.88 17.17
C ILE A 10 29.12 -29.13 16.35
N ASN A 11 30.25 -29.35 17.01
CA ASN A 11 31.54 -29.67 16.39
C ASN A 11 31.78 -31.17 16.28
N THR A 12 31.31 -31.97 17.26
CA THR A 12 31.71 -33.37 17.43
C THR A 12 30.56 -34.33 17.07
N TYR A 13 30.89 -35.27 16.19
CA TYR A 13 29.94 -36.29 15.68
C TYR A 13 30.56 -37.69 15.80
N ASP A 14 29.74 -38.71 16.00
CA ASP A 14 30.18 -40.09 16.14
C ASP A 14 30.44 -40.76 14.77
N ARG A 15 29.72 -40.36 13.75
CA ARG A 15 29.71 -40.97 12.40
C ARG A 15 30.00 -39.98 11.26
N LEU A 16 30.13 -38.72 11.53
CA LEU A 16 30.50 -37.68 10.57
C LEU A 16 31.83 -37.05 10.96
N ASN A 17 32.46 -36.39 10.00
CA ASN A 17 33.65 -35.60 10.27
C ASN A 17 33.34 -34.47 11.25
N SER A 18 34.26 -34.29 12.23
CA SER A 18 34.16 -33.16 13.15
C SER A 18 34.35 -31.83 12.40
N LEU A 19 33.64 -30.79 12.83
CA LEU A 19 33.70 -29.43 12.32
C LEU A 19 34.51 -28.54 13.29
N ASN A 20 35.07 -27.43 12.78
CA ASN A 20 35.88 -26.54 13.60
C ASN A 20 35.15 -25.25 14.03
N ALA A 21 34.28 -24.72 13.14
CA ALA A 21 33.64 -23.43 13.31
C ALA A 21 32.36 -23.41 14.16
N PRO A 22 31.46 -24.42 14.19
CA PRO A 22 30.10 -24.28 14.74
C PRO A 22 30.03 -23.77 16.18
N ALA A 23 30.90 -24.24 17.06
CA ALA A 23 30.88 -23.79 18.46
C ALA A 23 31.39 -22.35 18.61
N ALA A 24 32.33 -21.92 17.77
CA ALA A 24 32.83 -20.54 17.76
C ALA A 24 31.76 -19.60 17.12
N ASP A 25 31.12 -20.04 16.05
CA ASP A 25 30.02 -19.36 15.39
C ASP A 25 28.87 -19.10 16.34
N GLY A 26 28.38 -20.17 16.97
CA GLY A 26 27.31 -20.09 17.95
C GLY A 26 27.68 -19.16 19.11
N GLU A 27 28.90 -19.25 19.65
CA GLU A 27 29.30 -18.39 20.77
C GLU A 27 29.35 -16.90 20.39
N ALA A 28 29.84 -16.57 19.19
CA ALA A 28 29.87 -15.19 18.71
C ALA A 28 28.44 -14.63 18.47
N ILE A 29 27.54 -15.42 17.90
CA ILE A 29 26.12 -15.05 17.78
C ILE A 29 25.45 -14.90 19.15
N ALA A 30 25.72 -15.81 20.08
CA ALA A 30 25.19 -15.74 21.44
C ALA A 30 25.60 -14.46 22.17
N GLN A 31 26.88 -14.05 22.04
CA GLN A 31 27.40 -12.84 22.64
C GLN A 31 26.77 -11.57 22.06
N ILE A 32 26.66 -11.44 20.73
CA ILE A 32 26.09 -10.26 20.11
C ILE A 32 24.60 -10.10 20.42
N LEU A 33 23.83 -11.21 20.45
CA LEU A 33 22.42 -11.21 20.83
C LEU A 33 22.22 -10.86 22.31
N GLN A 34 23.09 -11.32 23.18
CA GLN A 34 23.04 -11.02 24.63
C GLN A 34 23.45 -9.59 24.94
N GLN A 35 24.50 -9.07 24.29
CA GLN A 35 25.03 -7.73 24.53
C GLN A 35 24.21 -6.63 23.88
N HIS A 36 23.69 -6.87 22.70
CA HIS A 36 23.07 -5.85 21.85
C HIS A 36 21.62 -6.13 21.48
N GLY A 37 21.09 -7.34 21.76
CA GLY A 37 19.75 -7.76 21.35
C GLY A 37 18.73 -7.94 22.47
N GLU A 38 19.11 -7.79 23.74
CA GLU A 38 18.26 -8.06 24.92
C GLU A 38 17.72 -9.49 24.98
N PHE A 39 18.37 -10.46 24.30
CA PHE A 39 17.94 -11.84 24.35
C PHE A 39 18.44 -12.57 25.61
N ARG A 40 17.57 -13.37 26.22
CA ARG A 40 17.98 -14.43 27.15
C ARG A 40 18.49 -15.59 26.31
N VAL A 41 19.82 -15.80 26.31
CA VAL A 41 20.45 -16.75 25.40
C VAL A 41 20.71 -18.07 26.10
N THR A 42 20.09 -19.15 25.61
CA THR A 42 20.41 -20.54 25.97
C THR A 42 21.41 -21.10 24.97
N ARG A 43 22.51 -21.67 25.46
CA ARG A 43 23.59 -22.25 24.65
C ARG A 43 23.51 -23.76 24.66
N LEU A 44 23.73 -24.40 23.51
CA LEU A 44 23.73 -25.85 23.37
C LEU A 44 24.89 -26.31 22.47
N PRO A 45 25.81 -27.16 22.94
CA PRO A 45 25.96 -27.68 24.32
C PRO A 45 26.52 -26.61 25.26
N ALA A 46 25.98 -26.51 26.47
CA ALA A 46 26.41 -25.55 27.46
C ALA A 46 27.56 -26.13 28.36
N VAL A 47 28.68 -25.40 28.44
CA VAL A 47 29.82 -25.73 29.29
C VAL A 47 30.18 -24.52 30.13
N LYS A 48 30.42 -24.74 31.44
CA LYS A 48 30.96 -23.68 32.33
C LYS A 48 32.46 -23.54 32.11
N ASP A 49 32.89 -22.34 31.77
CA ASP A 49 34.30 -21.97 31.74
C ASP A 49 34.86 -21.96 33.18
N LYS A 50 35.97 -22.66 33.37
CA LYS A 50 36.58 -22.81 34.71
C LYS A 50 37.21 -21.51 35.23
N GLU A 51 37.64 -20.61 34.33
CA GLU A 51 38.34 -19.38 34.69
C GLU A 51 37.39 -18.23 35.01
N ASN A 52 36.31 -18.07 34.23
CA ASN A 52 35.42 -16.89 34.31
C ASN A 52 34.02 -17.21 34.81
N GLN A 53 33.70 -18.47 35.14
CA GLN A 53 32.35 -18.97 35.51
C GLN A 53 31.26 -18.65 34.49
N THR A 54 31.61 -18.24 33.26
CA THR A 54 30.68 -17.95 32.19
C THR A 54 30.25 -19.23 31.47
N ILE A 55 29.01 -19.26 30.98
CA ILE A 55 28.49 -20.38 30.19
C ILE A 55 28.87 -20.13 28.72
N ARG A 56 29.55 -21.11 28.09
CA ARG A 56 29.93 -21.08 26.66
C ARG A 56 29.47 -22.33 25.93
N ILE A 57 29.50 -22.29 24.59
CA ILE A 57 29.24 -23.48 23.75
C ILE A 57 30.50 -24.37 23.79
N GLY A 58 30.29 -25.63 24.16
CA GLY A 58 31.37 -26.62 24.33
C GLY A 58 31.81 -27.22 22.97
N LYS A 59 33.12 -27.08 22.63
CA LYS A 59 33.69 -27.60 21.38
C LYS A 59 33.68 -29.13 21.26
N GLN A 60 33.86 -29.83 22.38
CA GLN A 60 33.98 -31.29 22.41
C GLN A 60 32.79 -32.00 23.07
N THR A 61 31.78 -31.23 23.46
CA THR A 61 30.59 -31.75 24.13
C THR A 61 29.55 -32.20 23.09
N LYS A 62 29.08 -33.43 23.27
CA LYS A 62 28.06 -34.04 22.39
C LYS A 62 26.66 -33.51 22.69
N VAL A 63 25.83 -33.43 21.68
CA VAL A 63 24.40 -33.07 21.74
C VAL A 63 23.56 -34.22 21.21
N SER A 64 22.68 -34.77 22.04
CA SER A 64 21.74 -35.83 21.63
C SER A 64 20.50 -35.23 20.96
N LEU A 65 19.78 -36.04 20.20
CA LEU A 65 18.51 -35.68 19.55
C LEU A 65 17.49 -35.18 20.59
N THR A 66 17.33 -35.93 21.69
CA THR A 66 16.41 -35.57 22.76
C THR A 66 16.75 -34.23 23.42
N GLN A 67 18.03 -33.90 23.56
CA GLN A 67 18.45 -32.60 24.10
C GLN A 67 18.10 -31.45 23.16
N LEU A 68 18.34 -31.62 21.86
CA LEU A 68 18.05 -30.63 20.84
C LEU A 68 16.53 -30.42 20.73
N GLU A 69 15.73 -31.49 20.64
CA GLU A 69 14.27 -31.42 20.60
C GLU A 69 13.69 -30.69 21.81
N ARG A 70 14.10 -31.09 23.02
CA ARG A 70 13.62 -30.42 24.26
C ARG A 70 13.96 -28.94 24.29
N ALA A 71 15.17 -28.57 23.90
CA ALA A 71 15.60 -27.16 23.89
C ALA A 71 14.76 -26.33 22.88
N ILE A 72 14.48 -26.88 21.70
CA ILE A 72 13.66 -26.21 20.68
C ILE A 72 12.19 -26.13 21.11
N VAL A 73 11.64 -27.19 21.72
CA VAL A 73 10.27 -27.18 22.26
C VAL A 73 10.17 -26.12 23.37
N GLN A 74 11.14 -26.07 24.29
CA GLN A 74 11.15 -25.08 25.37
C GLN A 74 11.25 -23.63 24.84
N LEU A 75 11.86 -23.40 23.68
CA LEU A 75 11.93 -22.09 23.05
C LEU A 75 10.60 -21.65 22.41
N PHE A 76 9.97 -22.54 21.62
CA PHE A 76 8.79 -22.22 20.81
C PHE A 76 7.45 -22.63 21.43
N LYS A 77 7.45 -23.55 22.37
CA LYS A 77 6.25 -24.07 23.04
C LYS A 77 6.54 -24.42 24.50
N PRO A 78 6.97 -23.43 25.32
CA PRO A 78 7.28 -23.65 26.73
C PRO A 78 6.02 -24.02 27.53
N ASP A 79 6.22 -24.68 28.68
CA ASP A 79 5.13 -25.01 29.63
C ASP A 79 4.50 -23.76 30.28
N GLY A 80 5.16 -22.59 30.19
CA GLY A 80 4.70 -21.31 30.70
C GLY A 80 4.33 -20.33 29.62
N LYS A 81 4.29 -19.01 29.96
CA LYS A 81 4.01 -17.95 28.98
C LYS A 81 5.11 -17.94 27.90
N PRO A 82 4.75 -18.07 26.63
CA PRO A 82 5.73 -18.00 25.53
C PRO A 82 6.39 -16.62 25.45
N PRO A 83 7.64 -16.54 24.95
CA PRO A 83 8.29 -15.25 24.71
C PRO A 83 7.61 -14.50 23.56
N ASP A 84 7.71 -13.17 23.58
CA ASP A 84 7.22 -12.34 22.47
C ASP A 84 8.07 -12.58 21.21
N THR A 85 9.40 -12.81 21.38
CA THR A 85 10.34 -13.12 20.28
C THR A 85 11.16 -14.35 20.63
N ALA A 86 11.19 -15.36 19.75
CA ALA A 86 12.04 -16.55 19.85
C ALA A 86 12.99 -16.66 18.66
N LEU A 87 14.28 -16.86 18.94
CA LEU A 87 15.33 -17.02 17.94
C LEU A 87 16.03 -18.36 18.10
N LEU A 88 16.02 -19.19 17.06
CA LEU A 88 16.84 -20.39 16.92
C LEU A 88 17.99 -20.11 15.95
N TYR A 89 19.24 -20.26 16.42
CA TYR A 89 20.42 -20.34 15.59
C TYR A 89 21.01 -21.74 15.70
N PHE A 90 21.30 -22.38 14.56
CA PHE A 90 21.94 -23.70 14.49
C PHE A 90 23.13 -23.66 13.54
N SER A 91 24.31 -24.06 14.01
CA SER A 91 25.50 -24.31 13.18
C SER A 91 26.00 -25.74 13.40
N GLY A 92 26.21 -26.50 12.30
CA GLY A 92 26.60 -27.89 12.32
C GLY A 92 26.35 -28.59 10.99
N HIS A 93 26.40 -29.95 10.99
CA HIS A 93 26.03 -30.71 9.79
C HIS A 93 24.51 -30.72 9.53
N GLY A 94 24.15 -30.54 8.26
CA GLY A 94 22.82 -30.84 7.71
C GLY A 94 22.85 -32.08 6.85
N LEU A 95 21.82 -32.88 6.91
CA LEU A 95 21.68 -34.13 6.17
C LEU A 95 20.41 -34.13 5.33
N ARG A 96 20.43 -34.94 4.26
CA ARG A 96 19.28 -35.13 3.38
C ARG A 96 19.04 -36.62 3.16
N LYS A 97 17.81 -37.03 3.41
CA LYS A 97 17.32 -38.36 3.09
C LYS A 97 16.68 -38.33 1.69
N ASN A 98 17.16 -39.23 0.79
CA ASN A 98 16.70 -39.27 -0.61
C ASN A 98 15.83 -40.51 -0.93
N LEU A 99 15.33 -41.23 0.07
CA LEU A 99 14.52 -42.45 -0.12
C LEU A 99 13.03 -42.06 -0.17
N GLY A 100 12.48 -41.99 -1.38
CA GLY A 100 11.05 -41.74 -1.62
C GLY A 100 10.69 -40.25 -1.52
N ILE A 101 10.57 -39.71 -0.30
CA ILE A 101 10.37 -38.29 -0.03
C ILE A 101 11.71 -37.69 0.35
N GLN A 102 12.06 -36.54 -0.26
CA GLN A 102 13.25 -35.80 0.13
C GLN A 102 12.95 -35.07 1.44
N GLU A 103 13.80 -35.29 2.46
CA GLU A 103 13.63 -34.70 3.78
C GLU A 103 14.98 -34.26 4.34
N GLY A 104 15.05 -33.01 4.85
CA GLY A 104 16.23 -32.44 5.49
C GLY A 104 16.24 -32.66 7.00
N PHE A 105 17.44 -32.77 7.57
CA PHE A 105 17.65 -33.00 9.01
C PHE A 105 18.81 -32.16 9.55
N LEU A 106 18.67 -31.65 10.78
CA LEU A 106 19.78 -31.10 11.56
C LEU A 106 20.49 -32.25 12.28
N ALA A 107 21.76 -32.46 11.98
CA ALA A 107 22.52 -33.56 12.54
C ALA A 107 22.86 -33.31 14.01
N THR A 108 22.64 -34.31 14.86
CA THR A 108 23.11 -34.35 16.24
C THR A 108 24.37 -35.18 16.37
N SER A 109 25.08 -35.12 17.51
CA SER A 109 26.36 -35.82 17.68
C SER A 109 26.27 -37.34 17.51
N GLU A 110 25.11 -37.94 17.86
CA GLU A 110 24.84 -39.40 17.88
C GLU A 110 24.17 -39.91 16.62
N ILE A 111 24.22 -39.15 15.52
CA ILE A 111 23.53 -39.59 14.29
C ILE A 111 24.09 -40.91 13.75
N ASN A 112 23.18 -41.76 13.24
CA ASN A 112 23.47 -43.01 12.58
C ASN A 112 22.44 -43.28 11.48
N PRO A 113 22.63 -42.76 10.25
CA PRO A 113 21.68 -42.94 9.14
C PRO A 113 21.43 -44.40 8.79
N ASP A 114 22.45 -45.28 8.96
CA ASP A 114 22.33 -46.70 8.69
C ASP A 114 21.36 -47.40 9.69
N ALA A 115 21.29 -46.89 10.92
CA ALA A 115 20.35 -47.34 11.96
C ALA A 115 19.04 -46.51 11.98
N GLY A 116 18.78 -45.66 11.00
CA GLY A 116 17.56 -44.87 10.89
C GLY A 116 17.55 -43.56 11.70
N ASN A 117 18.64 -43.23 12.42
CA ASN A 117 18.75 -41.95 13.14
C ASN A 117 19.42 -40.90 12.25
N TRP A 118 18.63 -39.99 11.67
CA TRP A 118 19.04 -38.93 10.78
C TRP A 118 19.27 -37.57 11.49
N GLY A 119 18.91 -37.46 12.76
CA GLY A 119 18.88 -36.21 13.52
C GLY A 119 17.49 -35.57 13.55
N LEU A 120 17.40 -34.27 13.79
CA LEU A 120 16.13 -33.54 13.92
C LEU A 120 15.54 -33.21 12.55
N SER A 121 14.34 -33.70 12.28
CA SER A 121 13.62 -33.45 11.01
C SER A 121 13.26 -31.96 10.86
N LEU A 122 13.55 -31.37 9.71
CA LEU A 122 13.13 -30.00 9.38
C LEU A 122 11.60 -29.88 9.18
N GLN A 123 10.91 -30.98 8.79
CA GLN A 123 9.45 -31.01 8.75
C GLN A 123 8.84 -30.97 10.16
N TRP A 124 9.44 -31.67 11.11
CA TRP A 124 9.05 -31.60 12.52
C TRP A 124 9.21 -30.17 13.05
N LEU A 125 10.35 -29.54 12.80
CA LEU A 125 10.59 -28.14 13.19
C LEU A 125 9.52 -27.20 12.60
N ARG A 126 9.19 -27.35 11.33
CA ARG A 126 8.11 -26.55 10.69
C ARG A 126 6.78 -26.70 11.40
N ARG A 127 6.36 -27.94 11.68
CA ARG A 127 5.09 -28.20 12.39
C ARG A 127 5.09 -27.53 13.77
N LEU A 128 6.20 -27.62 14.51
CA LEU A 128 6.33 -26.99 15.81
C LEU A 128 6.18 -25.47 15.71
N LEU A 129 6.81 -24.82 14.71
CA LEU A 129 6.70 -23.39 14.45
C LEU A 129 5.27 -22.98 14.08
N GLN A 130 4.55 -23.81 13.33
CA GLN A 130 3.15 -23.57 12.99
C GLN A 130 2.21 -23.66 14.19
N GLU A 131 2.49 -24.56 15.13
CA GLU A 131 1.70 -24.75 16.36
C GLU A 131 2.09 -23.77 17.48
N SER A 132 3.27 -23.14 17.38
CA SER A 132 3.80 -22.22 18.40
C SER A 132 2.94 -20.96 18.53
N GLU A 133 2.75 -20.46 19.74
CA GLU A 133 2.07 -19.20 20.04
C GLU A 133 3.02 -17.99 20.05
N VAL A 134 4.32 -18.19 19.84
CA VAL A 134 5.31 -17.12 19.76
C VAL A 134 4.99 -16.21 18.58
N ARG A 135 4.86 -14.90 18.86
CA ARG A 135 4.50 -13.92 17.84
C ARG A 135 5.63 -13.70 16.83
N GLN A 136 6.87 -13.54 17.30
CA GLN A 136 8.03 -13.27 16.46
C GLN A 136 8.98 -14.46 16.45
N GLN A 137 9.09 -15.13 15.31
CA GLN A 137 9.84 -16.37 15.12
C GLN A 137 11.02 -16.15 14.18
N ILE A 138 12.24 -16.41 14.67
CA ILE A 138 13.47 -16.29 13.87
C ILE A 138 14.15 -17.64 13.88
N VAL A 139 14.50 -18.16 12.69
CA VAL A 139 15.26 -19.40 12.53
C VAL A 139 16.42 -19.16 11.57
N ILE A 140 17.63 -19.35 12.04
CA ILE A 140 18.87 -19.19 11.30
C ILE A 140 19.58 -20.53 11.27
N LEU A 141 19.75 -21.14 10.10
CA LEU A 141 20.36 -22.44 9.92
C LEU A 141 21.63 -22.33 9.10
N ASP A 142 22.75 -22.47 9.76
CA ASP A 142 24.08 -22.47 9.16
C ASP A 142 24.55 -23.92 8.98
N CYS A 143 23.94 -24.62 8.02
CA CYS A 143 24.23 -26.02 7.71
C CYS A 143 23.85 -26.35 6.26
N CYS A 144 24.38 -27.49 5.74
CA CYS A 144 24.01 -27.99 4.41
C CYS A 144 22.52 -28.33 4.33
N TYR A 145 21.92 -28.20 3.14
CA TYR A 145 20.51 -28.54 2.84
C TYR A 145 19.48 -27.81 3.72
N SER A 146 19.87 -26.75 4.37
CA SER A 146 19.02 -25.98 5.30
C SER A 146 17.83 -25.31 4.62
N ALA A 147 17.90 -25.06 3.32
CA ALA A 147 16.81 -24.45 2.55
C ALA A 147 15.54 -25.30 2.44
N GLU A 148 15.57 -26.59 2.82
CA GLU A 148 14.37 -27.42 2.87
C GLU A 148 13.35 -26.95 3.94
N VAL A 149 13.81 -26.22 4.97
CA VAL A 149 12.93 -25.49 5.89
C VAL A 149 12.09 -24.44 5.16
N LEU A 150 12.60 -23.95 4.03
CA LEU A 150 12.06 -22.84 3.26
C LEU A 150 11.23 -23.26 2.04
N ASN A 151 10.84 -24.53 1.89
CA ASN A 151 9.99 -24.98 0.78
C ASN A 151 8.62 -24.30 0.84
N PHE A 152 8.54 -23.14 0.17
CA PHE A 152 7.45 -22.16 0.22
C PHE A 152 6.12 -22.62 -0.33
N ALA A 153 6.09 -23.57 -1.26
CA ALA A 153 4.83 -24.05 -1.84
C ALA A 153 3.91 -24.70 -0.79
N GLU A 154 4.47 -25.18 0.31
CA GLU A 154 3.74 -25.76 1.44
C GLU A 154 3.84 -24.92 2.73
N ALA A 155 4.60 -23.83 2.73
CA ALA A 155 4.98 -23.12 3.96
C ALA A 155 3.86 -22.27 4.55
N ASP A 156 2.75 -22.01 3.85
CA ASP A 156 1.74 -21.12 4.42
C ASP A 156 0.31 -21.16 3.85
N PRO A 157 -0.41 -22.27 3.80
CA PRO A 157 -1.86 -22.20 3.64
C PRO A 157 -2.62 -22.02 4.95
N GLY A 158 -1.98 -22.18 6.12
CA GLY A 158 -2.68 -22.27 7.41
C GLY A 158 -2.48 -21.11 8.39
N ASP A 159 -1.50 -20.23 8.17
CA ASP A 159 -1.14 -19.18 9.14
C ASP A 159 -1.69 -17.80 8.79
N ARG A 160 -2.42 -17.69 7.69
CA ARG A 160 -3.14 -16.47 7.30
C ARG A 160 -4.15 -16.09 8.38
N GLY A 161 -3.83 -15.04 9.13
CA GLY A 161 -4.68 -14.52 10.20
C GLY A 161 -4.20 -14.73 11.63
N LYS A 162 -3.08 -15.44 11.88
CA LYS A 162 -2.53 -15.58 13.23
C LYS A 162 -1.56 -14.46 13.63
N GLY A 163 -1.32 -13.47 12.75
CA GLY A 163 -0.54 -12.25 13.07
C GLY A 163 0.89 -12.53 13.53
N ARG A 164 1.59 -13.50 12.93
CA ARG A 164 2.96 -13.87 13.30
C ARG A 164 4.00 -13.26 12.37
N ASP A 165 5.07 -12.74 12.96
CA ASP A 165 6.23 -12.23 12.23
C ASP A 165 7.29 -13.32 12.15
N ARG A 166 7.81 -13.62 10.97
CA ARG A 166 8.77 -14.70 10.76
C ARG A 166 9.98 -14.23 9.97
N CYS A 167 11.15 -14.74 10.38
CA CYS A 167 12.40 -14.56 9.66
C CYS A 167 13.13 -15.90 9.61
N PHE A 168 13.34 -16.42 8.40
CA PHE A 168 14.13 -17.61 8.17
C PHE A 168 15.35 -17.27 7.33
N ILE A 169 16.52 -17.73 7.76
CA ILE A 169 17.80 -17.58 7.07
C ILE A 169 18.45 -18.96 6.97
N ALA A 170 18.80 -19.40 5.76
CA ALA A 170 19.44 -20.68 5.50
C ALA A 170 20.73 -20.49 4.70
N ALA A 171 21.80 -21.17 5.11
CA ALA A 171 23.13 -21.02 4.52
C ALA A 171 23.25 -21.47 3.06
N SER A 172 22.49 -22.48 2.64
CA SER A 172 22.60 -23.03 1.30
C SER A 172 21.27 -23.47 0.71
N ARG A 173 21.20 -23.53 -0.64
CA ARG A 173 20.06 -24.11 -1.34
C ARG A 173 19.96 -25.61 -1.06
N SER A 174 18.81 -26.21 -1.34
CA SER A 174 18.50 -27.62 -1.11
C SER A 174 19.46 -28.61 -1.82
N PHE A 175 20.30 -28.15 -2.75
CA PHE A 175 21.26 -28.97 -3.53
C PHE A 175 22.72 -28.50 -3.37
N GLU A 176 23.02 -27.52 -2.51
CA GLU A 176 24.38 -26.98 -2.29
C GLU A 176 24.93 -27.39 -0.93
N VAL A 177 26.25 -27.57 -0.86
CA VAL A 177 27.00 -27.89 0.38
C VAL A 177 27.47 -26.55 1.00
N ALA A 178 27.34 -26.40 2.31
CA ALA A 178 27.88 -25.25 3.04
C ALA A 178 29.41 -25.35 3.14
N PHE A 179 30.10 -24.23 2.90
CA PHE A 179 31.58 -24.17 2.89
C PHE A 179 32.11 -23.51 4.16
N GLU A 180 33.16 -24.10 4.74
CA GLU A 180 34.08 -23.43 5.67
C GLU A 180 35.29 -22.90 4.89
N GLU A 181 35.62 -21.62 5.00
CA GLU A 181 36.90 -21.11 4.46
C GLU A 181 38.07 -21.66 5.29
N ILE A 182 39.07 -22.22 4.60
CA ILE A 182 40.19 -23.01 5.18
C ILE A 182 41.02 -22.22 6.23
N ASN A 183 40.87 -20.88 6.31
CA ASN A 183 41.59 -20.02 7.26
C ASN A 183 40.68 -19.04 8.01
N SER A 184 39.35 -19.20 7.98
CA SER A 184 38.39 -18.32 8.66
C SER A 184 38.05 -18.86 10.04
N GLN A 185 37.89 -17.97 11.01
CA GLN A 185 37.45 -18.30 12.36
C GLN A 185 35.96 -18.66 12.42
N HIS A 186 35.20 -18.26 11.41
CA HIS A 186 33.76 -18.41 11.28
C HIS A 186 33.35 -18.96 9.89
N SER A 187 32.20 -19.60 9.83
CA SER A 187 31.55 -19.94 8.55
C SER A 187 31.23 -18.68 7.73
N VAL A 188 31.07 -18.85 6.41
CA VAL A 188 30.77 -17.74 5.49
C VAL A 188 29.47 -17.02 5.89
N LEU A 189 28.41 -17.77 6.20
CA LEU A 189 27.13 -17.17 6.64
C LEU A 189 27.28 -16.46 7.99
N THR A 190 27.91 -17.11 8.95
CA THR A 190 28.05 -16.52 10.31
C THR A 190 28.94 -15.28 10.29
N ALA A 191 30.02 -15.24 9.52
CA ALA A 191 30.84 -14.04 9.37
C ALA A 191 30.02 -12.86 8.84
N ALA A 192 29.18 -13.09 7.83
CA ALA A 192 28.27 -12.08 7.29
C ALA A 192 27.16 -11.67 8.27
N LEU A 193 26.60 -12.64 9.02
CA LEU A 193 25.61 -12.37 10.09
C LEU A 193 26.19 -11.49 11.19
N LEU A 194 27.40 -11.78 11.67
CA LEU A 194 28.07 -11.00 12.71
C LEU A 194 28.27 -9.55 12.28
N LYS A 195 28.75 -9.35 11.04
CA LYS A 195 28.92 -8.02 10.47
C LYS A 195 27.57 -7.28 10.29
N GLY A 196 26.52 -8.01 9.91
CA GLY A 196 25.16 -7.47 9.75
C GLY A 196 24.46 -7.16 11.08
N LEU A 197 24.71 -7.95 12.12
CA LEU A 197 24.17 -7.77 13.46
C LEU A 197 24.95 -6.74 14.30
N GLU A 198 26.18 -6.37 13.88
CA GLU A 198 26.96 -5.36 14.59
C GLU A 198 26.25 -4.00 14.54
N PRO A 199 25.89 -3.43 15.69
CA PRO A 199 25.13 -2.19 15.74
C PRO A 199 26.03 -0.98 15.43
N LYS A 200 25.90 -0.41 14.23
CA LYS A 200 26.67 0.76 13.78
C LYS A 200 26.12 2.09 14.30
N GLN A 201 24.83 2.14 14.64
CA GLN A 201 24.12 3.33 15.11
C GLN A 201 23.17 2.95 16.27
N GLU A 202 22.57 3.97 16.94
CA GLU A 202 21.56 3.77 17.99
C GLU A 202 20.24 3.16 17.49
N ARG A 203 20.09 2.96 16.17
CA ARG A 203 18.94 2.31 15.56
C ARG A 203 19.00 0.80 15.68
N TRP A 204 17.84 0.16 15.82
CA TRP A 204 17.70 -1.28 15.75
C TRP A 204 18.11 -1.82 14.37
N VAL A 205 18.93 -2.85 14.38
CA VAL A 205 19.11 -3.74 13.23
C VAL A 205 17.92 -4.68 13.23
N SER A 206 17.06 -4.59 12.24
CA SER A 206 15.92 -5.50 12.07
C SER A 206 16.30 -6.70 11.20
N ASN A 207 15.44 -7.74 11.18
CA ASN A 207 15.58 -8.86 10.24
C ASN A 207 15.65 -8.39 8.78
N TYR A 208 14.90 -7.35 8.40
CA TYR A 208 14.95 -6.77 7.04
C TYR A 208 16.29 -6.08 6.79
N THR A 209 16.77 -5.26 7.74
CA THR A 209 18.09 -4.60 7.63
C THR A 209 19.22 -5.61 7.53
N LEU A 210 19.14 -6.71 8.30
CA LEU A 210 20.11 -7.78 8.27
C LEU A 210 20.15 -8.46 6.89
N VAL A 211 19.00 -8.81 6.34
CA VAL A 211 18.89 -9.43 5.01
C VAL A 211 19.39 -8.50 3.91
N ASP A 212 19.13 -7.19 4.00
CA ASP A 212 19.67 -6.22 3.04
C ASP A 212 21.20 -6.18 3.06
N LEU A 213 21.80 -6.15 4.25
CA LEU A 213 23.25 -6.16 4.38
C LEU A 213 23.87 -7.46 3.82
N LEU A 214 23.22 -8.60 4.06
CA LEU A 214 23.64 -9.89 3.53
C LEU A 214 23.52 -9.96 1.98
N ASN A 215 22.57 -9.25 1.38
CA ASN A 215 22.41 -9.17 -0.07
C ASN A 215 23.36 -8.16 -0.75
N GLN A 216 23.80 -7.11 -0.04
CA GLN A 216 24.65 -6.03 -0.59
C GLN A 216 26.13 -6.41 -0.62
N GLU A 217 26.58 -7.42 0.12
CA GLU A 217 27.96 -7.87 0.06
C GLU A 217 28.25 -8.56 -1.29
N HIS A 218 28.75 -7.77 -2.26
CA HIS A 218 29.18 -8.19 -3.60
C HIS A 218 30.51 -8.99 -3.57
N HIS A 219 30.70 -9.83 -2.58
CA HIS A 219 31.77 -10.82 -2.68
C HIS A 219 31.29 -12.02 -3.50
N PRO A 220 32.16 -12.66 -4.27
CA PRO A 220 31.84 -13.93 -4.92
C PRO A 220 31.68 -14.98 -3.82
N PHE A 221 30.51 -14.95 -3.16
CA PHE A 221 30.15 -16.03 -2.24
C PHE A 221 30.10 -17.33 -3.05
N PRO A 222 30.89 -18.34 -2.71
CA PRO A 222 30.71 -19.66 -3.27
C PRO A 222 29.34 -20.26 -2.91
N GLN A 223 28.56 -19.57 -2.08
CA GLN A 223 27.32 -20.01 -1.47
C GLN A 223 26.36 -18.82 -1.34
N ARG A 224 25.13 -18.95 -1.86
CA ARG A 224 24.10 -17.91 -1.75
C ARG A 224 23.10 -18.27 -0.64
N PRO A 225 23.08 -17.54 0.46
CA PRO A 225 22.07 -17.72 1.50
C PRO A 225 20.67 -17.49 0.94
N ILE A 226 19.67 -18.18 1.51
CA ILE A 226 18.27 -18.01 1.19
C ILE A 226 17.55 -17.41 2.38
N PHE A 227 16.64 -16.48 2.10
CA PHE A 227 15.91 -15.73 3.11
C PHE A 227 14.42 -15.84 2.89
N ALA A 228 13.67 -15.90 3.98
CA ALA A 228 12.23 -15.75 4.01
C ALA A 228 11.81 -14.89 5.17
N ASN A 229 11.21 -13.76 4.86
CA ASN A 229 10.63 -12.87 5.85
C ASN A 229 9.13 -12.75 5.60
N SER A 230 8.33 -12.83 6.66
CA SER A 230 6.89 -12.53 6.62
C SER A 230 6.50 -11.74 7.87
N GLY A 231 5.50 -10.90 7.78
CA GLY A 231 5.02 -10.08 8.87
C GLY A 231 5.79 -8.77 9.06
N GLU A 232 5.75 -8.24 10.27
CA GLU A 232 6.40 -6.98 10.66
C GLU A 232 7.91 -7.13 10.86
N ALA A 233 8.62 -6.00 10.96
CA ALA A 233 10.04 -6.00 11.24
C ALA A 233 10.33 -6.50 12.65
N ILE A 234 11.20 -7.53 12.76
CA ILE A 234 11.68 -8.05 14.03
C ILE A 234 13.01 -7.36 14.35
N ASN A 235 13.06 -6.63 15.46
CA ASN A 235 14.28 -6.00 15.92
C ASN A 235 15.28 -7.04 16.44
N LEU A 236 16.55 -6.97 16.08
CA LEU A 236 17.58 -7.94 16.45
C LEU A 236 18.58 -7.36 17.45
N THR A 237 19.33 -6.33 17.05
CA THR A 237 20.39 -5.71 17.86
C THR A 237 20.35 -4.19 17.78
N ARG A 238 20.88 -3.49 18.81
CA ARG A 238 21.14 -2.04 18.79
C ARG A 238 22.34 -1.66 19.67
N LYS A 239 22.93 -0.51 19.40
CA LYS A 239 23.98 0.06 20.27
C LYS A 239 23.36 0.71 21.50
N TRP A 240 23.83 0.33 22.68
CA TRP A 240 23.43 0.93 23.96
C TRP A 240 24.46 1.98 24.37
N ASN A 241 24.03 3.21 24.63
CA ASN A 241 24.88 4.20 25.26
C ASN A 241 24.84 4.00 26.80
N SER A 242 25.94 3.64 27.39
CA SER A 242 26.11 3.61 28.82
C SER A 242 26.44 5.01 29.35
N SER A 243 25.49 5.94 29.34
CA SER A 243 25.53 7.19 30.12
C SER A 243 24.16 7.84 30.09
N PRO A 244 23.63 8.27 31.27
CA PRO A 244 22.44 9.14 31.27
C PRO A 244 22.93 10.56 30.96
N ALA A 245 23.03 10.90 29.72
CA ALA A 245 23.29 12.26 29.30
C ALA A 245 22.05 12.78 28.54
N ASN A 246 21.46 13.82 29.12
CA ASN A 246 20.59 14.76 28.46
C ASN A 246 21.10 15.09 27.04
N SER A 247 20.68 14.36 26.08
CA SER A 247 20.68 14.80 24.69
C SER A 247 19.22 14.94 24.29
N THR A 248 18.71 16.14 24.31
CA THR A 248 17.59 16.59 23.52
C THR A 248 17.92 16.25 22.06
N VAL A 249 17.67 14.99 21.67
CA VAL A 249 17.54 14.63 20.27
C VAL A 249 16.34 15.44 19.80
N GLN A 250 16.56 16.37 18.89
CA GLN A 250 15.48 16.92 18.09
C GLN A 250 14.81 15.75 17.40
N VAL A 251 13.75 15.23 18.02
CA VAL A 251 12.81 14.30 17.42
C VAL A 251 12.25 15.04 16.22
N SER A 252 12.51 14.54 15.02
CA SER A 252 12.02 15.15 13.80
C SER A 252 10.52 15.33 13.95
N ALA A 253 10.04 16.56 13.71
CA ALA A 253 8.65 16.97 13.83
C ALA A 253 7.75 16.35 12.74
N ILE A 254 7.91 15.06 12.45
CA ILE A 254 7.17 14.35 11.41
C ILE A 254 5.94 13.70 12.06
N CYS A 255 4.75 14.15 11.61
CA CYS A 255 3.50 13.53 12.00
C CYS A 255 3.45 12.07 11.46
N PRO A 256 3.23 11.05 12.31
CA PRO A 256 3.18 9.65 11.86
C PRO A 256 1.88 9.28 11.14
N TYR A 257 0.93 10.18 11.08
CA TYR A 257 -0.39 9.98 10.49
C TYR A 257 -0.55 10.82 9.22
N LYS A 258 -1.26 10.29 8.22
CA LYS A 258 -1.35 10.89 6.87
C LYS A 258 -2.53 11.85 6.68
N GLY A 259 -3.40 11.97 7.66
CA GLY A 259 -4.62 12.75 7.54
C GLY A 259 -5.55 12.20 6.46
N LEU A 260 -6.00 13.06 5.54
CA LEU A 260 -6.87 12.66 4.43
C LEU A 260 -6.11 12.10 3.22
N SER A 261 -4.77 12.08 3.24
CA SER A 261 -3.96 11.55 2.16
C SER A 261 -3.82 10.03 2.26
N TYR A 262 -3.53 9.37 1.15
CA TYR A 262 -3.16 7.95 1.14
C TYR A 262 -1.67 7.76 1.51
N PHE A 263 -1.32 6.58 1.99
CA PHE A 263 0.07 6.14 2.12
C PHE A 263 0.60 5.74 0.73
N ASP A 264 1.72 6.31 0.31
CA ASP A 264 2.30 6.07 -1.01
C ASP A 264 3.42 5.00 -0.96
N CYS A 265 3.91 4.57 -2.13
CA CYS A 265 4.98 3.58 -2.27
C CYS A 265 6.38 4.16 -1.97
N THR A 266 6.48 5.02 -0.97
CA THR A 266 7.72 5.58 -0.43
C THR A 266 8.15 4.83 0.84
N GLU A 267 9.45 4.81 1.11
CA GLU A 267 9.97 4.21 2.33
C GLU A 267 9.40 4.87 3.60
N ALA A 268 9.26 6.19 3.58
CA ALA A 268 8.71 6.95 4.70
C ALA A 268 7.26 6.56 5.02
N ASP A 269 6.43 6.41 3.99
CA ASP A 269 5.03 6.04 4.16
C ASP A 269 4.86 4.58 4.55
N ALA A 270 5.61 3.68 3.89
CA ALA A 270 5.52 2.26 4.17
C ALA A 270 5.96 1.90 5.60
N LYS A 271 6.91 2.64 6.18
CA LYS A 271 7.31 2.48 7.59
C LYS A 271 6.22 2.89 8.59
N LEU A 272 5.25 3.67 8.16
CA LEU A 272 4.12 4.13 8.97
C LEU A 272 2.79 3.46 8.60
N PHE A 273 2.82 2.54 7.63
CA PHE A 273 1.64 1.84 7.15
C PHE A 273 1.46 0.51 7.89
N TYR A 274 0.50 0.45 8.80
CA TYR A 274 0.23 -0.68 9.67
C TYR A 274 -1.23 -1.16 9.60
N GLY A 275 -1.49 -2.37 10.12
CA GLY A 275 -2.83 -2.93 10.25
C GLY A 275 -3.39 -3.59 8.99
N ARG A 276 -2.57 -3.77 7.92
CA ARG A 276 -3.01 -4.42 6.66
C ARG A 276 -2.02 -5.46 6.14
N THR A 277 -1.26 -6.07 7.03
CA THR A 277 -0.21 -7.02 6.67
C THR A 277 -0.79 -8.25 5.95
N ALA A 278 -1.83 -8.89 6.50
CA ALA A 278 -2.46 -10.05 5.90
C ALA A 278 -3.04 -9.76 4.51
N LEU A 279 -3.71 -8.61 4.35
CA LEU A 279 -4.23 -8.19 3.05
C LEU A 279 -3.09 -7.91 2.05
N THR A 280 -1.99 -7.29 2.50
CA THR A 280 -0.80 -7.08 1.66
C THR A 280 -0.21 -8.40 1.17
N ASP A 281 -0.16 -9.43 2.04
CA ASP A 281 0.33 -10.77 1.70
C ASP A 281 -0.57 -11.44 0.66
N GLU A 282 -1.88 -11.33 0.81
CA GLU A 282 -2.84 -11.82 -0.17
C GLU A 282 -2.66 -11.16 -1.54
N LEU A 283 -2.48 -9.83 -1.59
CA LEU A 283 -2.24 -9.11 -2.84
C LEU A 283 -0.93 -9.55 -3.51
N LEU A 284 0.14 -9.74 -2.74
CA LEU A 284 1.43 -10.24 -3.24
C LEU A 284 1.30 -11.63 -3.87
N GLU A 285 0.55 -12.52 -3.23
CA GLU A 285 0.31 -13.88 -3.73
C GLU A 285 -0.48 -13.86 -5.04
N LYS A 286 -1.50 -13.00 -5.12
CA LYS A 286 -2.28 -12.82 -6.36
C LYS A 286 -1.42 -12.28 -7.52
N VAL A 287 -0.53 -11.31 -7.24
CA VAL A 287 0.40 -10.78 -8.25
C VAL A 287 1.47 -11.81 -8.63
N ARG A 288 1.88 -12.69 -7.70
CA ARG A 288 2.81 -13.78 -7.99
C ARG A 288 2.21 -14.81 -8.93
N SER A 289 0.97 -15.20 -8.70
CA SER A 289 0.28 -16.30 -9.39
C SER A 289 -0.48 -15.89 -10.65
N GLY A 290 -0.75 -14.58 -10.84
CA GLY A 290 -1.57 -14.06 -11.93
C GLY A 290 -1.02 -12.79 -12.57
N ASN A 291 -1.69 -12.36 -13.63
CA ASN A 291 -1.39 -11.14 -14.38
C ASN A 291 -2.51 -10.08 -14.30
N PHE A 292 -3.58 -10.37 -13.57
CA PHE A 292 -4.67 -9.44 -13.28
C PHE A 292 -5.04 -9.48 -11.79
N LEU A 293 -5.35 -8.32 -11.22
CA LEU A 293 -5.81 -8.21 -9.83
C LEU A 293 -6.79 -7.05 -9.70
N ALA A 294 -8.01 -7.33 -9.24
CA ALA A 294 -9.02 -6.33 -8.92
C ALA A 294 -9.16 -6.17 -7.40
N VAL A 295 -8.85 -4.99 -6.87
CA VAL A 295 -8.95 -4.65 -5.45
C VAL A 295 -10.19 -3.79 -5.22
N LEU A 296 -11.28 -4.39 -4.74
CA LEU A 296 -12.56 -3.74 -4.53
C LEU A 296 -12.82 -3.46 -3.05
N GLY A 297 -13.61 -2.43 -2.77
CA GLY A 297 -14.04 -2.11 -1.41
C GLY A 297 -14.74 -0.76 -1.32
N ALA A 298 -15.29 -0.42 -0.17
CA ALA A 298 -15.97 0.85 0.07
C ALA A 298 -15.01 2.06 -0.15
N SER A 299 -15.57 3.24 -0.44
CA SER A 299 -14.78 4.47 -0.41
C SER A 299 -14.18 4.68 0.98
N GLY A 300 -12.88 5.04 1.05
CA GLY A 300 -12.18 5.22 2.33
C GLY A 300 -11.82 3.92 3.07
N SER A 301 -11.91 2.74 2.44
CA SER A 301 -11.47 1.46 3.04
C SER A 301 -9.96 1.24 3.03
N GLY A 302 -9.18 2.14 2.41
CA GLY A 302 -7.72 2.05 2.33
C GLY A 302 -7.17 1.33 1.09
N LYS A 303 -7.99 1.09 0.03
CA LYS A 303 -7.56 0.41 -1.22
C LYS A 303 -6.27 1.00 -1.82
N SER A 304 -6.24 2.30 -2.04
CA SER A 304 -5.06 2.97 -2.63
C SER A 304 -3.83 2.83 -1.73
N SER A 305 -3.99 2.94 -0.40
CA SER A 305 -2.89 2.80 0.56
C SER A 305 -2.33 1.37 0.60
N VAL A 306 -3.19 0.34 0.64
CA VAL A 306 -2.72 -1.06 0.68
C VAL A 306 -2.06 -1.46 -0.63
N VAL A 307 -2.54 -0.97 -1.78
CA VAL A 307 -1.88 -1.21 -3.07
C VAL A 307 -0.54 -0.47 -3.12
N ARG A 308 -0.48 0.82 -2.75
CA ARG A 308 0.73 1.64 -2.86
C ARG A 308 1.77 1.32 -1.78
N ALA A 309 1.45 1.56 -0.50
CA ALA A 309 2.36 1.35 0.62
C ALA A 309 2.51 -0.13 1.01
N GLY A 310 1.48 -0.95 0.78
CA GLY A 310 1.55 -2.39 0.96
C GLY A 310 2.19 -3.07 -0.25
N LEU A 311 1.40 -3.36 -1.29
CA LEU A 311 1.81 -4.19 -2.43
C LEU A 311 3.02 -3.61 -3.18
N LEU A 312 2.90 -2.39 -3.74
CA LEU A 312 3.95 -1.84 -4.62
C LEU A 312 5.27 -1.60 -3.89
N TYR A 313 5.21 -1.15 -2.64
CA TYR A 313 6.43 -0.99 -1.86
C TYR A 313 7.13 -2.34 -1.62
N GLN A 314 6.39 -3.41 -1.33
CA GLN A 314 6.97 -4.74 -1.17
C GLN A 314 7.54 -5.29 -2.49
N LEU A 315 6.89 -5.03 -3.63
CA LEU A 315 7.44 -5.36 -4.95
C LEU A 315 8.75 -4.60 -5.22
N LYS A 316 8.78 -3.30 -4.93
CA LYS A 316 9.96 -2.45 -5.08
C LYS A 316 11.15 -2.92 -4.22
N LEU A 317 10.88 -3.51 -3.06
CA LEU A 317 11.92 -4.08 -2.21
C LEU A 317 12.46 -5.43 -2.73
N GLY A 318 11.72 -6.15 -3.55
CA GLY A 318 12.11 -7.46 -4.07
C GLY A 318 12.22 -8.60 -3.03
N ARG A 319 11.92 -8.30 -1.77
CA ARG A 319 12.20 -9.20 -0.65
C ARG A 319 11.18 -10.32 -0.50
N ARG A 320 9.92 -10.05 -0.81
CA ARG A 320 8.81 -10.99 -0.70
C ARG A 320 8.51 -11.72 -1.99
N LEU A 321 8.92 -11.15 -3.10
CA LEU A 321 8.82 -11.72 -4.43
C LEU A 321 10.14 -11.51 -5.16
N SER A 322 10.94 -12.56 -5.24
CA SER A 322 12.28 -12.51 -5.83
C SER A 322 12.27 -11.96 -7.24
N GLY A 323 13.12 -10.97 -7.53
CA GLY A 323 13.23 -10.32 -8.83
C GLY A 323 12.19 -9.22 -9.09
N SER A 324 11.23 -8.97 -8.18
CA SER A 324 10.24 -7.91 -8.36
C SER A 324 10.82 -6.49 -8.22
N ASP A 325 11.98 -6.34 -7.59
CA ASP A 325 12.75 -5.10 -7.51
C ASP A 325 13.20 -4.59 -8.89
N THR A 326 13.31 -5.49 -9.88
CA THR A 326 13.62 -5.15 -11.28
C THR A 326 12.39 -4.84 -12.11
N TRP A 327 11.19 -5.00 -11.55
CA TRP A 327 9.95 -4.74 -12.28
C TRP A 327 9.68 -3.25 -12.40
N GLN A 328 9.06 -2.86 -13.50
CA GLN A 328 8.64 -1.49 -13.69
C GLN A 328 7.23 -1.28 -13.09
N LEU A 329 7.10 -0.33 -12.17
CA LEU A 329 5.84 0.01 -11.53
C LEU A 329 5.30 1.30 -12.16
N LYS A 330 4.10 1.25 -12.72
CA LYS A 330 3.40 2.39 -13.33
C LYS A 330 2.05 2.56 -12.67
N ILE A 331 1.72 3.79 -12.26
CA ILE A 331 0.48 4.10 -11.55
C ILE A 331 -0.17 5.29 -12.22
N PHE A 332 -1.47 5.20 -12.48
CA PHE A 332 -2.26 6.34 -12.96
C PHE A 332 -3.72 6.24 -12.52
N ARG A 333 -4.46 7.32 -12.71
CA ARG A 333 -5.91 7.39 -12.56
C ARG A 333 -6.55 7.67 -13.90
N PRO A 334 -7.71 7.07 -14.23
CA PRO A 334 -8.38 7.29 -15.50
C PRO A 334 -8.71 8.77 -15.75
N GLY A 335 -9.27 9.46 -14.78
CA GLY A 335 -9.67 10.86 -14.91
C GLY A 335 -10.65 11.11 -16.05
N ILE A 336 -10.64 12.35 -16.58
CA ILE A 336 -11.52 12.76 -17.69
C ILE A 336 -11.09 12.11 -19.01
N ASN A 337 -9.77 11.95 -19.23
CA ASN A 337 -9.17 11.40 -20.45
C ASN A 337 -8.35 10.13 -20.17
N PRO A 338 -8.98 8.95 -20.01
CA PRO A 338 -8.29 7.76 -19.54
C PRO A 338 -7.10 7.30 -20.40
N LEU A 339 -7.22 7.40 -21.74
CA LEU A 339 -6.14 7.02 -22.67
C LEU A 339 -4.95 7.97 -22.60
N GLN A 340 -5.19 9.26 -22.41
CA GLN A 340 -4.13 10.24 -22.24
C GLN A 340 -3.41 10.06 -20.88
N ASN A 341 -4.16 9.83 -19.81
CA ASN A 341 -3.58 9.57 -18.50
C ASN A 341 -2.78 8.25 -18.47
N LEU A 342 -3.22 7.25 -19.25
CA LEU A 342 -2.45 6.04 -19.50
C LEU A 342 -1.11 6.36 -20.22
N ALA A 343 -1.13 7.24 -21.24
CA ALA A 343 0.10 7.66 -21.93
C ALA A 343 1.06 8.39 -20.99
N LEU A 344 0.55 9.29 -20.16
CA LEU A 344 1.34 10.02 -19.16
C LEU A 344 2.05 9.10 -18.17
N ALA A 345 1.48 7.93 -17.85
CA ALA A 345 2.13 6.94 -16.97
C ALA A 345 3.45 6.38 -17.53
N PHE A 346 3.68 6.50 -18.84
CA PHE A 346 4.91 6.05 -19.51
C PHE A 346 5.94 7.16 -19.69
N VAL A 347 5.62 8.41 -19.33
CA VAL A 347 6.55 9.54 -19.39
C VAL A 347 7.40 9.58 -18.13
N GLU A 348 8.70 9.72 -18.27
CA GLU A 348 9.63 9.82 -17.16
C GLU A 348 9.61 11.25 -16.58
N SER A 349 9.62 11.35 -15.25
CA SER A 349 9.52 12.64 -14.53
C SER A 349 10.81 13.46 -14.54
N GLU A 350 11.96 12.81 -14.73
CA GLU A 350 13.29 13.42 -14.61
C GLU A 350 13.80 14.07 -15.91
N LEU A 351 13.05 13.94 -17.00
CA LEU A 351 13.41 14.50 -18.31
C LEU A 351 13.11 16.00 -18.42
N SER A 352 13.80 16.66 -19.34
CA SER A 352 13.47 18.04 -19.73
C SER A 352 12.05 18.15 -20.33
N ASP A 353 11.45 19.31 -20.30
CA ASP A 353 10.08 19.54 -20.80
C ASP A 353 9.91 19.14 -22.27
N ILE A 354 10.94 19.33 -23.10
CA ILE A 354 10.92 18.96 -24.53
C ILE A 354 10.94 17.43 -24.69
N GLU A 355 11.79 16.75 -23.94
CA GLU A 355 11.86 15.30 -23.98
C GLU A 355 10.59 14.65 -23.46
N ARG A 356 10.02 15.19 -22.38
CA ARG A 356 8.72 14.76 -21.84
C ARG A 356 7.60 14.92 -22.87
N ALA A 357 7.56 16.04 -23.55
CA ALA A 357 6.59 16.28 -24.61
C ALA A 357 6.75 15.30 -25.79
N SER A 358 8.00 14.99 -26.18
CA SER A 358 8.30 14.01 -27.21
C SER A 358 7.91 12.59 -26.80
N GLN A 359 8.20 12.19 -25.55
CA GLN A 359 7.80 10.88 -25.02
C GLN A 359 6.27 10.76 -24.93
N LEU A 360 5.58 11.81 -24.47
CA LEU A 360 4.13 11.82 -24.40
C LEU A 360 3.49 11.64 -25.79
N ALA A 361 3.93 12.42 -26.77
CA ALA A 361 3.41 12.31 -28.15
C ALA A 361 3.59 10.89 -28.73
N LYS A 362 4.76 10.27 -28.51
CA LYS A 362 5.00 8.88 -28.94
C LYS A 362 4.15 7.87 -28.19
N ALA A 363 3.95 8.04 -26.88
CA ALA A 363 3.10 7.19 -26.08
C ALA A 363 1.62 7.31 -26.51
N GLU A 364 1.14 8.51 -26.77
CA GLU A 364 -0.22 8.76 -27.27
C GLU A 364 -0.43 8.13 -28.66
N GLU A 365 0.54 8.26 -29.58
CA GLU A 365 0.48 7.63 -30.90
C GLU A 365 0.38 6.10 -30.81
N LEU A 366 1.16 5.48 -29.91
CA LEU A 366 1.10 4.03 -29.70
C LEU A 366 -0.22 3.63 -29.06
N ILE A 367 -0.67 4.31 -28.00
CA ILE A 367 -1.92 3.99 -27.31
C ILE A 367 -3.13 4.20 -28.24
N ALA A 368 -3.08 5.13 -29.19
CA ALA A 368 -4.10 5.27 -30.22
C ALA A 368 -4.27 4.02 -31.11
N LYS A 369 -3.24 3.17 -31.21
CA LYS A 369 -3.29 1.85 -31.87
C LYS A 369 -3.96 0.77 -31.00
N GLY A 370 -4.47 1.15 -29.84
CA GLY A 370 -5.16 0.26 -28.88
C GLY A 370 -4.23 -0.76 -28.22
N ALA A 371 -4.73 -1.96 -28.01
CA ALA A 371 -4.01 -3.04 -27.31
C ALA A 371 -2.64 -3.40 -27.95
N VAL A 372 -2.53 -3.29 -29.27
CA VAL A 372 -1.26 -3.57 -29.99
C VAL A 372 -0.20 -2.54 -29.62
N GLY A 373 -0.55 -1.26 -29.63
CA GLY A 373 0.39 -0.19 -29.32
C GLY A 373 0.76 -0.16 -27.83
N LEU A 374 -0.18 -0.43 -26.93
CA LEU A 374 0.12 -0.59 -25.51
C LEU A 374 1.05 -1.78 -25.27
N GLY A 375 0.82 -2.90 -25.96
CA GLY A 375 1.73 -4.05 -25.94
C GLY A 375 3.15 -3.73 -26.44
N GLN A 376 3.27 -2.87 -27.44
CA GLN A 376 4.58 -2.39 -27.92
C GLN A 376 5.30 -1.55 -26.87
N LEU A 377 4.58 -0.70 -26.11
CA LEU A 377 5.17 0.05 -24.99
C LEU A 377 5.74 -0.88 -23.92
N PHE A 378 5.01 -1.94 -23.55
CA PHE A 378 5.54 -2.93 -22.60
C PHE A 378 6.72 -3.73 -23.17
N SER A 379 6.67 -4.09 -24.44
CA SER A 379 7.76 -4.85 -25.08
C SER A 379 9.06 -4.04 -25.19
N ALA A 380 8.95 -2.72 -25.34
CA ALA A 380 10.11 -1.83 -25.40
C ALA A 380 10.83 -1.68 -24.05
N THR A 381 10.16 -2.01 -22.92
CA THR A 381 10.81 -1.98 -21.62
C THR A 381 11.79 -3.15 -21.45
N GLN A 382 12.97 -2.89 -20.89
CA GLN A 382 13.99 -3.94 -20.66
C GLN A 382 13.68 -4.80 -19.42
N THR A 383 12.64 -4.49 -18.68
CA THR A 383 12.24 -5.18 -17.45
C THR A 383 11.52 -6.50 -17.74
N GLN A 384 11.68 -7.48 -16.85
CA GLN A 384 10.98 -8.77 -16.98
C GLN A 384 9.46 -8.61 -16.91
N ARG A 385 8.97 -7.70 -16.05
CA ARG A 385 7.54 -7.50 -15.82
C ARG A 385 7.23 -6.03 -15.58
N VAL A 386 6.07 -5.59 -16.05
CA VAL A 386 5.51 -4.26 -15.78
C VAL A 386 4.24 -4.44 -14.97
N VAL A 387 4.18 -3.80 -13.80
CA VAL A 387 2.96 -3.73 -12.99
C VAL A 387 2.29 -2.39 -13.28
N LEU A 388 1.16 -2.43 -13.96
CA LEU A 388 0.35 -1.26 -14.29
C LEU A 388 -0.80 -1.15 -13.31
N VAL A 389 -0.79 -0.13 -12.47
CA VAL A 389 -1.84 0.13 -11.48
C VAL A 389 -2.78 1.20 -12.00
N VAL A 390 -4.05 0.85 -12.14
CA VAL A 390 -5.15 1.79 -12.40
C VAL A 390 -5.85 2.09 -11.07
N ASP A 391 -5.44 3.17 -10.43
CA ASP A 391 -6.00 3.58 -9.14
C ASP A 391 -7.30 4.37 -9.36
N GLN A 392 -8.34 4.07 -8.57
CA GLN A 392 -9.68 4.67 -8.69
C GLN A 392 -10.31 4.45 -10.08
N PHE A 393 -10.38 3.19 -10.50
CA PHE A 393 -10.92 2.79 -11.82
C PHE A 393 -12.34 3.30 -12.06
N GLU A 394 -13.15 3.52 -11.02
CA GLU A 394 -14.48 4.13 -11.09
C GLU A 394 -14.48 5.50 -11.77
N GLU A 395 -13.34 6.22 -11.82
CA GLU A 395 -13.24 7.50 -12.51
C GLU A 395 -13.50 7.36 -14.03
N ALA A 396 -13.20 6.21 -14.62
CA ALA A 396 -13.55 5.93 -16.01
C ALA A 396 -15.07 5.98 -16.26
N PHE A 397 -15.90 5.72 -15.25
CA PHE A 397 -17.35 5.81 -15.33
C PHE A 397 -17.89 7.17 -14.89
N THR A 398 -17.25 7.80 -13.92
CA THR A 398 -17.75 9.04 -13.29
C THR A 398 -17.22 10.31 -13.96
N LEU A 399 -15.99 10.30 -14.44
CA LEU A 399 -15.32 11.48 -15.01
C LEU A 399 -15.25 11.43 -16.54
N CYS A 400 -15.02 10.25 -17.15
CA CYS A 400 -14.99 10.09 -18.60
C CYS A 400 -16.40 10.03 -19.17
N GLN A 401 -16.88 11.13 -19.74
CA GLN A 401 -18.22 11.23 -20.33
C GLN A 401 -18.30 10.61 -21.74
N ASP A 402 -17.18 10.57 -22.47
CA ASP A 402 -17.10 9.96 -23.80
C ASP A 402 -17.16 8.42 -23.69
N VAL A 403 -18.31 7.87 -24.07
CA VAL A 403 -18.56 6.41 -24.03
C VAL A 403 -17.57 5.66 -24.94
N THR A 404 -17.23 6.23 -26.09
CA THR A 404 -16.32 5.62 -27.07
C THR A 404 -14.89 5.59 -26.53
N ALA A 405 -14.42 6.71 -25.94
CA ALA A 405 -13.11 6.78 -25.30
C ALA A 405 -13.00 5.78 -24.15
N ARG A 406 -14.04 5.67 -23.33
CA ARG A 406 -14.12 4.69 -22.24
C ARG A 406 -14.06 3.24 -22.72
N GLN A 407 -14.84 2.89 -23.76
CA GLN A 407 -14.80 1.55 -24.37
C GLN A 407 -13.43 1.23 -24.96
N ASN A 408 -12.82 2.18 -25.66
CA ASN A 408 -11.49 2.03 -26.22
C ASN A 408 -10.42 1.85 -25.12
N PHE A 409 -10.54 2.56 -24.01
CA PHE A 409 -9.66 2.41 -22.85
C PHE A 409 -9.73 0.99 -22.27
N PHE A 410 -10.92 0.46 -22.04
CA PHE A 410 -11.07 -0.90 -21.50
C PHE A 410 -10.57 -1.96 -22.49
N LYS A 411 -10.91 -1.85 -23.76
CA LYS A 411 -10.40 -2.74 -24.81
C LYS A 411 -8.89 -2.67 -24.97
N CYS A 412 -8.29 -1.50 -24.79
CA CYS A 412 -6.86 -1.31 -24.83
C CYS A 412 -6.16 -2.07 -23.70
N LEU A 413 -6.64 -1.92 -22.45
CA LEU A 413 -6.06 -2.59 -21.28
C LEU A 413 -6.20 -4.11 -21.35
N LEU A 414 -7.42 -4.60 -21.55
CA LEU A 414 -7.70 -6.04 -21.56
C LEU A 414 -7.08 -6.74 -22.78
N GLY A 415 -7.13 -6.13 -23.94
CA GLY A 415 -6.48 -6.69 -25.11
C GLY A 415 -4.94 -6.72 -25.00
N ALA A 416 -4.34 -5.77 -24.29
CA ALA A 416 -2.91 -5.81 -23.98
C ALA A 416 -2.57 -6.91 -22.96
N LEU A 417 -3.43 -7.14 -21.98
CA LEU A 417 -3.29 -8.21 -20.99
C LEU A 417 -3.30 -9.59 -21.68
N GLN A 418 -4.22 -9.83 -22.59
CA GLN A 418 -4.35 -11.09 -23.33
C GLN A 418 -3.17 -11.38 -24.28
N ARG A 419 -2.47 -10.33 -24.76
CA ARG A 419 -1.38 -10.45 -25.75
C ARG A 419 0.02 -10.58 -25.13
N ASN A 420 0.19 -10.14 -23.88
CA ASN A 420 1.50 -10.03 -23.25
C ASN A 420 1.59 -10.96 -22.03
N ASP A 421 1.45 -12.27 -22.28
CA ASP A 421 1.60 -13.30 -21.27
C ASP A 421 2.82 -13.03 -20.37
N ASN A 422 2.59 -12.90 -19.06
CA ASN A 422 3.56 -12.71 -18.00
C ASN A 422 4.34 -11.38 -17.96
N LYS A 423 4.37 -10.57 -19.02
CA LYS A 423 5.08 -9.29 -19.00
C LYS A 423 4.25 -8.16 -18.37
N LEU A 424 2.95 -8.14 -18.60
CA LEU A 424 2.02 -7.19 -17.99
C LEU A 424 1.31 -7.83 -16.79
N CYS A 425 1.34 -7.14 -15.66
CA CYS A 425 0.43 -7.38 -14.53
C CYS A 425 -0.44 -6.14 -14.33
N LEU A 426 -1.73 -6.27 -14.54
CA LEU A 426 -2.70 -5.18 -14.38
C LEU A 426 -3.34 -5.26 -12.98
N VAL A 427 -3.13 -4.24 -12.19
CA VAL A 427 -3.76 -4.09 -10.87
C VAL A 427 -4.74 -2.93 -10.93
N MET A 428 -5.99 -3.14 -10.54
CA MET A 428 -6.98 -2.07 -10.49
C MET A 428 -7.55 -1.91 -9.08
N THR A 429 -7.72 -0.68 -8.63
CA THR A 429 -8.53 -0.40 -7.44
C THR A 429 -9.86 0.20 -7.87
N MET A 430 -10.96 -0.26 -7.30
CA MET A 430 -12.28 0.24 -7.63
C MET A 430 -13.22 0.19 -6.42
N ARG A 431 -14.18 1.10 -6.38
CA ARG A 431 -15.28 1.03 -5.42
C ARG A 431 -16.19 -0.15 -5.75
N GLY A 432 -16.59 -0.91 -4.73
CA GLY A 432 -17.43 -2.10 -4.91
C GLY A 432 -18.80 -1.81 -5.53
N ASP A 433 -19.39 -0.62 -5.26
CA ASP A 433 -20.67 -0.18 -5.84
C ASP A 433 -20.61 0.09 -7.35
N PHE A 434 -19.41 0.23 -7.93
CA PHE A 434 -19.23 0.38 -9.39
C PHE A 434 -19.08 -0.94 -10.14
N PHE A 435 -19.00 -2.08 -9.44
CA PHE A 435 -18.92 -3.37 -10.14
C PHE A 435 -20.12 -3.63 -11.04
N GLY A 436 -21.33 -3.20 -10.64
CA GLY A 436 -22.52 -3.26 -11.48
C GLY A 436 -22.36 -2.54 -12.82
N LYS A 437 -21.60 -1.44 -12.88
CA LYS A 437 -21.32 -0.70 -14.12
C LYS A 437 -20.45 -1.49 -15.09
N CYS A 438 -19.60 -2.38 -14.60
CA CYS A 438 -18.80 -3.28 -15.44
C CYS A 438 -19.65 -4.38 -16.09
N LEU A 439 -20.86 -4.63 -15.58
CA LEU A 439 -21.82 -5.62 -16.10
C LEU A 439 -22.82 -5.04 -17.11
N GLU A 440 -23.00 -3.70 -17.15
CA GLU A 440 -24.00 -3.06 -18.04
C GLU A 440 -23.70 -3.25 -19.53
N GLN A 441 -22.44 -3.46 -19.89
CA GLN A 441 -21.99 -3.66 -21.26
C GLN A 441 -20.83 -4.66 -21.28
N ASP A 442 -20.65 -5.36 -22.40
CA ASP A 442 -19.44 -6.15 -22.61
C ASP A 442 -18.24 -5.24 -22.92
N TYR A 443 -17.45 -4.99 -21.91
CA TYR A 443 -16.19 -4.26 -22.01
C TYR A 443 -14.99 -5.19 -22.29
N GLY A 444 -15.16 -6.18 -23.17
CA GLY A 444 -14.10 -7.10 -23.56
C GLY A 444 -13.75 -8.13 -22.47
N GLY A 445 -14.75 -8.55 -21.69
CA GLY A 445 -14.59 -9.53 -20.62
C GLY A 445 -14.19 -8.96 -19.26
N LEU A 446 -14.18 -7.62 -19.09
CA LEU A 446 -13.74 -6.95 -17.83
C LEU A 446 -14.42 -7.52 -16.58
N ALA A 447 -15.74 -7.73 -16.65
CA ALA A 447 -16.51 -8.23 -15.50
C ALA A 447 -16.07 -9.64 -15.08
N LYS A 448 -15.74 -10.50 -16.06
CA LYS A 448 -15.23 -11.85 -15.82
C LYS A 448 -13.85 -11.81 -15.17
N GLU A 449 -12.93 -11.03 -15.72
CA GLU A 449 -11.58 -10.87 -15.14
C GLU A 449 -11.65 -10.37 -13.70
N ILE A 450 -12.53 -9.41 -13.40
CA ILE A 450 -12.74 -8.92 -12.03
C ILE A 450 -13.23 -10.06 -11.12
N GLN A 451 -14.22 -10.86 -11.54
CA GLN A 451 -14.80 -11.93 -10.72
C GLN A 451 -13.78 -13.03 -10.39
N GLU A 452 -12.93 -13.39 -11.36
CA GLU A 452 -11.95 -14.47 -11.21
C GLU A 452 -10.73 -14.05 -10.35
N HIS A 453 -10.42 -12.75 -10.32
CA HIS A 453 -9.21 -12.21 -9.68
C HIS A 453 -9.51 -11.11 -8.63
N LEU A 454 -10.67 -11.20 -7.99
CA LEU A 454 -11.13 -10.23 -6.99
C LEU A 454 -10.44 -10.45 -5.64
N VAL A 455 -9.98 -9.34 -5.04
CA VAL A 455 -9.68 -9.23 -3.62
C VAL A 455 -10.52 -8.10 -3.03
N THR A 456 -11.23 -8.39 -1.93
CA THR A 456 -12.12 -7.43 -1.30
C THR A 456 -11.45 -6.80 -0.08
N VAL A 457 -11.35 -5.47 -0.06
CA VAL A 457 -10.88 -4.72 1.11
C VAL A 457 -12.03 -4.55 2.09
N THR A 458 -12.08 -5.43 3.08
CA THR A 458 -13.04 -5.40 4.18
C THR A 458 -12.71 -4.30 5.20
N PRO A 459 -13.66 -3.87 6.05
CA PRO A 459 -13.35 -3.04 7.20
C PRO A 459 -12.22 -3.64 8.05
N MET A 460 -11.42 -2.81 8.68
CA MET A 460 -10.37 -3.27 9.61
C MET A 460 -10.99 -3.93 10.83
N SER A 461 -10.37 -5.02 11.30
CA SER A 461 -10.68 -5.61 12.60
C SER A 461 -10.25 -4.67 13.73
N ARG A 462 -10.69 -4.97 14.95
CA ARG A 462 -10.28 -4.22 16.15
C ARG A 462 -8.75 -4.21 16.32
N GLU A 463 -8.12 -5.35 16.13
CA GLU A 463 -6.66 -5.52 16.25
C GLU A 463 -5.91 -4.77 15.13
N GLU A 464 -6.46 -4.78 13.91
CA GLU A 464 -5.90 -4.01 12.80
C GLU A 464 -5.99 -2.50 13.05
N LEU A 465 -7.13 -2.01 13.60
CA LEU A 465 -7.31 -0.60 13.97
C LEU A 465 -6.35 -0.20 15.10
N GLU A 466 -6.24 -1.02 16.14
CA GLU A 466 -5.30 -0.78 17.25
C GLU A 466 -3.87 -0.67 16.75
N THR A 467 -3.46 -1.60 15.88
CA THR A 467 -2.14 -1.60 15.24
C THR A 467 -1.92 -0.34 14.39
N ALA A 468 -2.93 0.08 13.62
CA ALA A 468 -2.86 1.28 12.77
C ALA A 468 -2.84 2.59 13.56
N ILE A 469 -3.31 2.61 14.81
CA ILE A 469 -3.25 3.77 15.71
C ILE A 469 -1.92 3.81 16.47
N ILE A 470 -1.53 2.70 17.10
CA ILE A 470 -0.42 2.66 18.07
C ILE A 470 0.93 2.57 17.37
N LYS A 471 1.08 1.69 16.36
CA LYS A 471 2.39 1.42 15.77
C LYS A 471 3.05 2.61 15.08
N PRO A 472 2.34 3.46 14.32
CA PRO A 472 2.95 4.68 13.79
C PRO A 472 3.42 5.64 14.87
N ALA A 473 2.68 5.75 16.00
CA ALA A 473 3.04 6.58 17.14
C ALA A 473 4.35 6.08 17.81
N GLU A 474 4.46 4.77 18.04
CA GLU A 474 5.67 4.13 18.60
C GLU A 474 6.92 4.43 17.75
N GLN A 475 6.80 4.51 16.41
CA GLN A 475 7.93 4.82 15.53
C GLN A 475 8.53 6.22 15.76
N VAL A 476 7.75 7.14 16.29
CA VAL A 476 8.16 8.53 16.57
C VAL A 476 8.22 8.85 18.06
N ASN A 477 8.20 7.83 18.93
CA ASN A 477 8.17 7.94 20.40
C ASN A 477 6.98 8.77 20.93
N LEU A 478 5.82 8.66 20.27
CA LEU A 478 4.59 9.30 20.69
C LEU A 478 3.74 8.30 21.48
N GLU A 479 3.35 8.65 22.69
CA GLU A 479 2.46 7.83 23.52
C GLU A 479 0.99 8.09 23.16
N VAL A 480 0.18 7.04 23.15
CA VAL A 480 -1.27 7.14 22.92
C VAL A 480 -1.99 6.54 24.13
N GLU A 481 -2.86 7.31 24.77
CA GLU A 481 -3.62 6.83 25.93
C GLU A 481 -4.48 5.59 25.57
N PRO A 482 -4.46 4.51 26.37
CA PRO A 482 -5.24 3.30 26.08
C PRO A 482 -6.75 3.55 25.98
N GLU A 483 -7.27 4.44 26.81
CA GLU A 483 -8.67 4.84 26.80
C GLU A 483 -9.03 5.59 25.50
N LEU A 484 -8.11 6.42 24.99
CA LEU A 484 -8.26 7.09 23.70
C LEU A 484 -8.33 6.08 22.56
N VAL A 485 -7.43 5.08 22.53
CA VAL A 485 -7.43 4.02 21.51
C VAL A 485 -8.76 3.27 21.53
N SER A 486 -9.22 2.88 22.71
CA SER A 486 -10.50 2.16 22.87
C SER A 486 -11.69 2.96 22.37
N GLN A 487 -11.73 4.27 22.67
CA GLN A 487 -12.79 5.17 22.23
C GLN A 487 -12.76 5.39 20.71
N MET A 488 -11.58 5.63 20.13
CA MET A 488 -11.42 5.79 18.69
C MET A 488 -11.86 4.54 17.91
N ILE A 489 -11.49 3.36 18.39
CA ILE A 489 -11.92 2.10 17.79
C ILE A 489 -13.45 1.99 17.83
N ALA A 490 -14.08 2.25 18.99
CA ALA A 490 -15.53 2.21 19.13
C ALA A 490 -16.25 3.19 18.16
N ASP A 491 -15.66 4.35 17.88
CA ASP A 491 -16.24 5.36 16.98
C ASP A 491 -16.12 4.98 15.48
N VAL A 492 -15.16 4.12 15.10
CA VAL A 492 -14.91 3.74 13.69
C VAL A 492 -15.28 2.30 13.37
N GLU A 493 -15.33 1.41 14.35
CA GLU A 493 -15.65 0.00 14.18
C GLU A 493 -17.01 -0.17 13.48
N GLY A 494 -17.06 -1.01 12.44
CA GLY A 494 -18.28 -1.23 11.66
C GLY A 494 -18.72 -0.08 10.76
N SER A 495 -17.98 1.04 10.72
CA SER A 495 -18.32 2.21 9.90
C SER A 495 -17.53 2.23 8.58
N PRO A 496 -18.12 1.84 7.44
CA PRO A 496 -17.40 1.84 6.15
C PRO A 496 -16.89 3.26 5.80
N GLY A 497 -15.62 3.35 5.40
CA GLY A 497 -15.03 4.61 4.93
C GLY A 497 -14.57 5.57 6.03
N SER A 498 -14.50 5.15 7.28
CA SER A 498 -14.07 5.97 8.42
C SER A 498 -12.54 6.09 8.59
N LEU A 499 -11.74 5.24 7.92
CA LEU A 499 -10.27 5.26 8.06
C LEU A 499 -9.61 6.60 7.72
N PRO A 500 -10.00 7.34 6.65
CA PRO A 500 -9.45 8.66 6.40
C PRO A 500 -9.79 9.67 7.50
N LEU A 501 -10.98 9.56 8.09
CA LEU A 501 -11.37 10.41 9.22
C LEU A 501 -10.56 10.08 10.47
N LEU A 502 -10.32 8.80 10.74
CA LEU A 502 -9.46 8.36 11.84
C LEU A 502 -8.03 8.93 11.66
N GLN A 503 -7.44 8.77 10.48
CA GLN A 503 -6.12 9.31 10.17
C GLN A 503 -6.08 10.85 10.27
N TYR A 504 -7.14 11.52 9.85
CA TYR A 504 -7.25 12.97 9.97
C TYR A 504 -7.35 13.39 11.43
N THR A 505 -8.18 12.73 12.21
CA THR A 505 -8.33 13.01 13.66
C THR A 505 -7.02 12.78 14.42
N LEU A 506 -6.31 11.69 14.09
CA LEU A 506 -4.99 11.43 14.66
C LEU A 506 -3.96 12.52 14.29
N THR A 507 -4.04 13.05 13.06
CA THR A 507 -3.20 14.18 12.63
C THR A 507 -3.53 15.46 13.42
N GLU A 508 -4.81 15.74 13.65
CA GLU A 508 -5.22 16.92 14.46
C GLU A 508 -4.85 16.74 15.94
N LEU A 509 -4.99 15.53 16.48
CA LEU A 509 -4.50 15.21 17.84
C LEU A 509 -3.00 15.38 17.96
N TRP A 510 -2.24 14.95 16.96
CA TRP A 510 -0.79 15.13 16.95
C TRP A 510 -0.38 16.62 17.02
N LYS A 511 -1.13 17.52 16.38
CA LYS A 511 -0.91 18.96 16.49
C LYS A 511 -1.20 19.52 17.89
N GLN A 512 -2.09 18.85 18.65
CA GLN A 512 -2.49 19.20 20.01
C GLN A 512 -1.82 18.32 21.08
N LYS A 513 -0.80 17.53 20.71
CA LYS A 513 -0.08 16.65 21.65
C LYS A 513 0.53 17.46 22.80
N THR A 514 0.53 16.90 23.98
CA THR A 514 1.13 17.44 25.18
C THR A 514 2.19 16.44 25.67
N GLU A 515 3.42 16.87 25.89
CA GLU A 515 4.52 15.99 26.36
C GLU A 515 4.69 14.70 25.55
N GLU A 516 4.62 14.80 24.20
CA GLU A 516 4.68 13.65 23.28
C GLU A 516 3.59 12.59 23.55
N ARG A 517 2.40 13.03 23.99
CA ARG A 517 1.26 12.16 24.32
C ARG A 517 -0.03 12.64 23.65
N LEU A 518 -0.79 11.68 23.08
CA LEU A 518 -2.16 11.91 22.60
C LEU A 518 -3.15 11.52 23.70
N THR A 519 -4.07 12.42 24.02
CA THR A 519 -4.97 12.29 25.17
C THR A 519 -6.45 12.20 24.78
N LEU A 520 -7.25 11.47 25.57
CA LEU A 520 -8.69 11.38 25.42
C LEU A 520 -9.36 12.75 25.58
N THR A 521 -8.82 13.61 26.44
CA THR A 521 -9.33 14.98 26.64
C THR A 521 -9.23 15.81 25.37
N ALA A 522 -8.11 15.77 24.65
CA ALA A 522 -7.94 16.45 23.37
C ALA A 522 -8.89 15.89 22.30
N TYR A 523 -9.08 14.58 22.27
CA TYR A 523 -9.99 13.89 21.37
C TYR A 523 -11.46 14.30 21.59
N THR A 524 -11.89 14.36 22.83
CA THR A 524 -13.26 14.79 23.18
C THR A 524 -13.49 16.25 22.78
N ARG A 525 -12.49 17.13 22.97
CA ARG A 525 -12.56 18.53 22.56
C ARG A 525 -12.65 18.71 21.03
N LEU A 526 -12.01 17.82 20.25
CA LEU A 526 -12.12 17.81 18.78
C LEU A 526 -13.48 17.29 18.29
N GLY A 527 -14.33 16.75 19.16
CA GLY A 527 -15.62 16.18 18.80
C GLY A 527 -15.57 14.76 18.23
N GLY A 528 -14.49 14.01 18.51
CA GLY A 528 -14.30 12.65 18.05
C GLY A 528 -13.99 12.55 16.56
N VAL A 529 -13.93 11.31 16.03
CA VAL A 529 -13.56 11.05 14.62
C VAL A 529 -14.47 11.75 13.60
N ARG A 530 -15.77 11.82 13.89
CA ARG A 530 -16.74 12.44 12.96
C ARG A 530 -16.79 13.95 13.10
N GLY A 531 -16.62 14.48 14.30
CA GLY A 531 -16.68 15.91 14.59
C GLY A 531 -15.48 16.67 14.05
N THR A 532 -14.29 16.10 14.12
CA THR A 532 -13.03 16.79 13.77
C THR A 532 -13.04 17.41 12.36
N LEU A 533 -13.40 16.64 11.33
CA LEU A 533 -13.44 17.15 9.94
C LEU A 533 -14.56 18.17 9.74
N GLN A 534 -15.74 17.90 10.33
CA GLN A 534 -16.90 18.78 10.26
C GLN A 534 -16.62 20.13 10.93
N THR A 535 -16.07 20.11 12.14
CA THR A 535 -15.71 21.32 12.88
C THR A 535 -14.71 22.14 12.09
N ARG A 536 -13.63 21.51 11.58
CA ARG A 536 -12.62 22.22 10.81
C ARG A 536 -13.16 22.83 9.53
N ALA A 537 -13.94 22.08 8.75
CA ALA A 537 -14.57 22.60 7.53
C ALA A 537 -15.50 23.80 7.83
N THR A 538 -16.22 23.73 8.94
CA THR A 538 -17.13 24.81 9.39
C THR A 538 -16.33 26.03 9.87
N GLU A 539 -15.29 25.86 10.68
CA GLU A 539 -14.40 26.94 11.13
C GLU A 539 -13.76 27.68 9.95
N VAL A 540 -13.24 26.91 8.97
CA VAL A 540 -12.67 27.52 7.76
C VAL A 540 -13.72 28.32 7.02
N TYR A 541 -14.91 27.76 6.80
CA TYR A 541 -16.03 28.46 6.15
C TYR A 541 -16.44 29.73 6.88
N GLU A 542 -16.59 29.68 8.21
CA GLU A 542 -16.99 30.82 9.04
C GLU A 542 -15.92 31.91 9.10
N SER A 543 -14.65 31.56 8.93
CA SER A 543 -13.53 32.51 8.86
C SER A 543 -13.49 33.34 7.56
N LEU A 544 -14.24 32.92 6.54
CA LEU A 544 -14.32 33.58 5.25
C LEU A 544 -15.27 34.78 5.27
N SER A 545 -15.01 35.79 4.42
CA SER A 545 -15.97 36.88 4.21
C SER A 545 -17.29 36.37 3.61
N PRO A 546 -18.41 37.09 3.74
CA PRO A 546 -19.69 36.66 3.17
C PRO A 546 -19.64 36.36 1.67
N GLU A 547 -18.85 37.09 0.90
CA GLU A 547 -18.62 36.87 -0.52
C GLU A 547 -17.84 35.55 -0.76
N GLU A 548 -16.77 35.32 -0.01
CA GLU A 548 -15.96 34.09 -0.06
C GLU A 548 -16.77 32.87 0.42
N GLN A 549 -17.69 33.02 1.39
CA GLN A 549 -18.59 31.97 1.83
C GLN A 549 -19.55 31.52 0.72
N GLN A 550 -20.10 32.48 -0.04
CA GLN A 550 -20.96 32.18 -1.18
C GLN A 550 -20.16 31.49 -2.31
N ALA A 551 -18.96 31.97 -2.59
CA ALA A 551 -18.06 31.32 -3.54
C ALA A 551 -17.72 29.89 -3.11
N THR A 552 -17.46 29.67 -1.82
CA THR A 552 -17.20 28.34 -1.22
C THR A 552 -18.40 27.41 -1.39
N LYS A 553 -19.62 27.86 -1.08
CA LYS A 553 -20.85 27.09 -1.32
C LYS A 553 -20.96 26.67 -2.78
N ARG A 554 -20.76 27.60 -3.72
CA ARG A 554 -20.78 27.30 -5.16
C ARG A 554 -19.71 26.28 -5.54
N ILE A 555 -18.45 26.47 -5.10
CA ILE A 555 -17.35 25.54 -5.39
C ILE A 555 -17.72 24.13 -4.97
N PHE A 556 -18.13 23.90 -3.73
CA PHE A 556 -18.48 22.57 -3.25
C PHE A 556 -19.69 21.95 -3.96
N LEU A 557 -20.69 22.73 -4.31
CA LEU A 557 -21.85 22.25 -5.10
C LEU A 557 -21.42 21.83 -6.53
N GLU A 558 -20.49 22.56 -7.15
CA GLU A 558 -19.94 22.19 -8.45
C GLU A 558 -19.04 20.94 -8.37
N LEU A 559 -18.26 20.81 -7.30
CA LEU A 559 -17.37 19.68 -7.05
C LEU A 559 -18.11 18.40 -6.59
N THR A 560 -19.44 18.46 -6.43
CA THR A 560 -20.25 17.30 -6.01
C THR A 560 -21.01 16.72 -7.20
N GLN A 561 -20.86 15.41 -7.45
CA GLN A 561 -21.63 14.62 -8.40
C GLN A 561 -22.82 13.97 -7.68
N LEU A 562 -24.03 14.21 -8.15
CA LEU A 562 -25.22 13.55 -7.66
C LEU A 562 -25.34 12.14 -8.26
N GLY A 563 -25.40 11.10 -7.42
CA GLY A 563 -25.66 9.72 -7.82
C GLY A 563 -27.10 9.27 -7.52
N GLU A 564 -27.45 8.04 -7.92
CA GLU A 564 -28.78 7.45 -7.67
C GLU A 564 -28.98 7.00 -6.20
N GLY A 565 -27.91 6.99 -5.39
CA GLY A 565 -27.96 6.62 -3.97
C GLY A 565 -26.89 7.29 -3.13
N THR A 566 -25.78 7.69 -3.71
CA THR A 566 -24.67 8.33 -3.01
C THR A 566 -24.06 9.45 -3.82
N GLU A 567 -23.83 10.59 -3.17
CA GLU A 567 -23.07 11.69 -3.76
C GLU A 567 -21.59 11.33 -3.81
N THR A 568 -20.92 11.70 -4.91
CA THR A 568 -19.50 11.48 -5.13
C THR A 568 -18.80 12.80 -5.48
N ARG A 569 -17.47 12.78 -5.50
CA ARG A 569 -16.71 13.94 -5.92
C ARG A 569 -16.71 14.09 -7.45
N ARG A 570 -16.53 15.32 -7.92
CA ARG A 570 -16.41 15.70 -9.32
C ARG A 570 -15.25 16.65 -9.49
N GLN A 571 -14.40 16.41 -10.48
CA GLN A 571 -13.40 17.37 -10.93
C GLN A 571 -14.02 18.47 -11.82
N VAL A 572 -13.62 19.71 -11.61
CA VAL A 572 -14.07 20.87 -12.37
C VAL A 572 -12.88 21.71 -12.78
N PHE A 573 -12.87 22.22 -14.01
CA PHE A 573 -11.87 23.20 -14.42
C PHE A 573 -12.02 24.47 -13.60
N GLN A 574 -10.90 25.01 -13.10
CA GLN A 574 -10.91 26.21 -12.26
C GLN A 574 -11.57 27.40 -12.99
N ARG A 575 -11.35 27.52 -14.30
CA ARG A 575 -12.01 28.54 -15.16
C ARG A 575 -13.54 28.45 -15.15
N ASP A 576 -14.12 27.25 -15.01
CA ASP A 576 -15.58 27.02 -15.02
C ASP A 576 -16.25 27.48 -13.72
N LEU A 577 -15.45 27.68 -12.67
CA LEU A 577 -15.90 28.24 -11.39
C LEU A 577 -15.98 29.76 -11.41
N VAL A 578 -15.29 30.42 -12.37
CA VAL A 578 -15.28 31.86 -12.54
C VAL A 578 -16.58 32.34 -13.19
N SER A 579 -17.10 33.47 -12.76
CA SER A 579 -18.28 34.11 -13.35
C SER A 579 -18.26 35.63 -13.12
N SER A 580 -19.18 36.38 -13.72
CA SER A 580 -19.30 37.81 -13.50
C SER A 580 -19.51 38.19 -12.04
N GLN A 581 -20.17 37.33 -11.27
CA GLN A 581 -20.39 37.55 -9.83
C GLN A 581 -19.20 37.07 -8.97
N TYR A 582 -18.48 36.05 -9.43
CA TYR A 582 -17.32 35.50 -8.74
C TYR A 582 -16.09 35.64 -9.64
N PRO A 583 -15.42 36.81 -9.59
CA PRO A 583 -14.23 37.07 -10.40
C PRO A 583 -13.11 36.08 -10.12
N GLU A 584 -12.24 35.90 -11.09
CA GLU A 584 -11.12 34.94 -11.00
C GLU A 584 -10.27 35.15 -9.74
N ALA A 585 -10.02 36.39 -9.35
CA ALA A 585 -9.27 36.72 -8.14
C ALA A 585 -9.94 36.17 -6.86
N VAL A 586 -11.27 36.25 -6.75
CA VAL A 586 -12.01 35.74 -5.59
C VAL A 586 -11.98 34.20 -5.57
N ILE A 587 -12.26 33.59 -6.72
CA ILE A 587 -12.25 32.11 -6.86
C ILE A 587 -10.86 31.56 -6.54
N ASN A 588 -9.80 32.16 -7.08
CA ASN A 588 -8.43 31.71 -6.83
C ASN A 588 -8.04 31.84 -5.37
N LYS A 589 -8.41 32.94 -4.71
CA LYS A 589 -8.17 33.14 -3.28
C LYS A 589 -8.89 32.12 -2.43
N VAL A 590 -10.17 31.86 -2.73
CA VAL A 590 -10.96 30.86 -1.99
C VAL A 590 -10.41 29.44 -2.21
N ILE A 591 -10.12 29.06 -3.46
CA ILE A 591 -9.55 27.75 -3.76
C ILE A 591 -8.20 27.57 -3.05
N GLN A 592 -7.32 28.59 -3.07
CA GLN A 592 -6.04 28.52 -2.36
C GLN A 592 -6.25 28.32 -0.86
N ARG A 593 -7.14 29.09 -0.24
CA ARG A 593 -7.48 28.93 1.19
C ARG A 593 -8.01 27.55 1.51
N LEU A 594 -8.94 27.03 0.71
CA LEU A 594 -9.50 25.70 0.90
C LEU A 594 -8.46 24.58 0.66
N ALA A 595 -7.51 24.80 -0.27
CA ALA A 595 -6.43 23.86 -0.55
C ALA A 595 -5.38 23.82 0.58
N ASP A 596 -5.00 24.99 1.12
CA ASP A 596 -4.10 25.10 2.27
C ASP A 596 -4.67 24.34 3.49
N GLU A 597 -6.00 24.41 3.67
CA GLU A 597 -6.74 23.69 4.71
C GLU A 597 -7.12 22.25 4.34
N LYS A 598 -6.63 21.75 3.19
CA LYS A 598 -6.85 20.39 2.69
C LYS A 598 -8.32 20.00 2.54
N LEU A 599 -9.19 20.95 2.25
CA LEU A 599 -10.61 20.72 1.95
C LEU A 599 -10.85 20.49 0.46
N VAL A 600 -10.02 21.09 -0.39
CA VAL A 600 -9.96 20.83 -1.84
C VAL A 600 -8.54 20.47 -2.29
N VAL A 601 -8.42 19.89 -3.47
CA VAL A 601 -7.13 19.58 -4.13
C VAL A 601 -7.12 20.26 -5.48
N THR A 602 -6.02 20.90 -5.83
CA THR A 602 -5.78 21.44 -7.16
C THR A 602 -4.77 20.58 -7.91
N SER A 603 -4.99 20.36 -9.19
CA SER A 603 -4.08 19.69 -10.09
C SER A 603 -4.11 20.32 -11.47
N THR A 604 -3.21 19.94 -12.36
CA THR A 604 -3.17 20.41 -13.74
C THR A 604 -3.46 19.30 -14.72
N LEU A 605 -4.28 19.56 -15.74
CA LEU A 605 -4.53 18.67 -16.86
C LEU A 605 -4.07 19.30 -18.17
N ILE A 606 -3.67 18.49 -19.13
CA ILE A 606 -3.34 18.97 -20.50
C ILE A 606 -4.63 18.94 -21.33
N GLU A 607 -5.05 20.08 -21.86
CA GLU A 607 -6.26 20.17 -22.67
C GLU A 607 -6.02 19.74 -24.13
N LYS A 608 -6.86 18.85 -24.66
CA LYS A 608 -6.83 18.48 -26.08
C LYS A 608 -7.13 19.70 -26.96
N GLY A 609 -6.19 20.06 -27.83
CA GLY A 609 -6.42 21.05 -28.89
C GLY A 609 -5.83 22.45 -28.70
N SER A 610 -5.38 22.81 -27.52
CA SER A 610 -4.62 24.05 -27.26
C SER A 610 -3.17 23.67 -26.95
N GLY A 611 -2.28 23.63 -27.93
CA GLY A 611 -0.90 23.18 -27.79
C GLY A 611 -0.30 23.50 -26.41
N PHE A 612 0.08 22.48 -25.65
CA PHE A 612 0.75 22.49 -24.33
C PHE A 612 0.12 23.36 -23.21
N GLY A 613 -1.13 23.79 -23.32
CA GLY A 613 -1.83 24.51 -22.26
C GLY A 613 -2.14 23.63 -21.05
N GLN A 614 -1.45 23.82 -19.93
CA GLN A 614 -1.85 23.23 -18.65
C GLN A 614 -3.07 23.98 -18.12
N VAL A 615 -4.16 23.26 -17.82
CA VAL A 615 -5.39 23.83 -17.25
C VAL A 615 -5.55 23.34 -15.81
N ALA A 616 -5.74 24.29 -14.88
CA ALA A 616 -5.97 23.97 -13.49
C ALA A 616 -7.35 23.34 -13.28
N VAL A 617 -7.39 22.25 -12.52
CA VAL A 617 -8.63 21.57 -12.08
C VAL A 617 -8.70 21.52 -10.56
N VAL A 618 -9.92 21.54 -10.05
CA VAL A 618 -10.21 21.50 -8.61
C VAL A 618 -11.07 20.27 -8.31
N ASP A 619 -10.81 19.62 -7.21
CA ASP A 619 -11.57 18.48 -6.70
C ASP A 619 -11.74 18.60 -5.18
N VAL A 620 -12.74 17.94 -4.61
CA VAL A 620 -12.86 17.79 -3.16
C VAL A 620 -11.73 16.90 -2.65
N ALA A 621 -11.05 17.32 -1.60
CA ALA A 621 -9.90 16.59 -1.07
C ALA A 621 -10.27 15.15 -0.67
N HIS A 622 -11.46 14.96 -0.07
CA HIS A 622 -11.94 13.64 0.29
C HIS A 622 -13.48 13.54 0.30
N GLU A 623 -14.03 12.42 -0.20
CA GLU A 623 -15.49 12.16 -0.21
C GLU A 623 -16.15 12.26 1.18
N ALA A 624 -15.40 12.05 2.26
CA ALA A 624 -15.90 12.21 3.61
C ALA A 624 -16.47 13.62 3.88
N LEU A 625 -15.95 14.67 3.24
CA LEU A 625 -16.52 16.01 3.31
C LEU A 625 -17.94 16.03 2.76
N ILE A 626 -18.18 15.39 1.63
CA ILE A 626 -19.53 15.34 1.03
C ILE A 626 -20.49 14.55 1.92
N ARG A 627 -20.00 13.48 2.57
CA ARG A 627 -20.84 12.60 3.40
C ARG A 627 -21.13 13.15 4.78
N TYR A 628 -20.15 13.80 5.42
CA TYR A 628 -20.22 14.08 6.86
C TYR A 628 -20.27 15.57 7.20
N TRP A 629 -19.86 16.50 6.31
CA TRP A 629 -20.00 17.91 6.59
C TRP A 629 -21.46 18.34 6.49
N SER A 630 -22.10 18.55 7.63
CA SER A 630 -23.55 18.81 7.75
C SER A 630 -24.00 20.03 6.92
N LEU A 631 -23.19 21.09 6.89
CA LEU A 631 -23.46 22.31 6.13
C LEU A 631 -23.46 22.04 4.62
N LEU A 632 -22.48 21.29 4.10
CA LEU A 632 -22.45 20.91 2.69
C LEU A 632 -23.63 20.00 2.32
N ARG A 633 -23.96 19.04 3.17
CA ARG A 633 -25.14 18.18 2.97
C ARG A 633 -26.43 18.99 2.87
N LYS A 634 -26.60 19.99 3.74
CA LYS A 634 -27.72 20.92 3.68
C LYS A 634 -27.75 21.67 2.34
N TRP A 635 -26.63 22.20 1.88
CA TRP A 635 -26.54 22.87 0.57
C TRP A 635 -26.91 21.96 -0.60
N ILE A 636 -26.41 20.71 -0.57
CA ILE A 636 -26.70 19.72 -1.61
C ILE A 636 -28.21 19.42 -1.63
N GLU A 637 -28.83 19.20 -0.48
CA GLU A 637 -30.25 18.87 -0.39
C GLU A 637 -31.13 20.03 -0.85
N GLU A 638 -30.82 21.26 -0.41
CA GLU A 638 -31.51 22.49 -0.86
C GLU A 638 -31.38 22.70 -2.38
N SER A 639 -30.28 22.28 -2.98
CA SER A 639 -29.97 22.54 -4.40
C SER A 639 -30.14 21.30 -5.29
N ARG A 640 -30.59 20.14 -4.75
CA ARG A 640 -30.57 18.84 -5.44
C ARG A 640 -31.30 18.86 -6.79
N ASP A 641 -32.51 19.39 -6.84
CA ASP A 641 -33.31 19.40 -8.06
C ASP A 641 -32.73 20.38 -9.10
N ILE A 642 -32.24 21.52 -8.63
CA ILE A 642 -31.58 22.52 -9.49
C ILE A 642 -30.28 21.95 -10.08
N LEU A 643 -29.49 21.28 -9.27
CA LEU A 643 -28.26 20.61 -9.72
C LEU A 643 -28.56 19.50 -10.73
N ARG A 644 -29.57 18.66 -10.50
CA ARG A 644 -29.99 17.62 -11.45
C ARG A 644 -30.39 18.21 -12.80
N GLN A 645 -31.20 19.27 -12.80
CA GLN A 645 -31.65 19.93 -14.00
C GLN A 645 -30.50 20.62 -14.75
N LYS A 646 -29.61 21.31 -14.03
CA LYS A 646 -28.38 21.89 -14.58
C LYS A 646 -27.53 20.82 -15.28
N ARG A 647 -27.20 19.71 -14.58
CA ARG A 647 -26.36 18.63 -15.11
C ARG A 647 -26.96 18.03 -16.38
N LYS A 648 -28.30 17.84 -16.43
CA LYS A 648 -28.98 17.33 -17.61
C LYS A 648 -28.83 18.24 -18.80
N ILE A 649 -28.96 19.55 -18.61
CA ILE A 649 -28.79 20.55 -19.69
C ILE A 649 -27.34 20.58 -20.16
N GLU A 650 -26.37 20.59 -19.25
CA GLU A 650 -24.94 20.62 -19.57
C GLU A 650 -24.49 19.35 -20.31
N ALA A 651 -24.95 18.17 -19.90
CA ALA A 651 -24.63 16.92 -20.60
C ALA A 651 -25.11 16.92 -22.07
N VAL A 652 -26.32 17.40 -22.33
CA VAL A 652 -26.85 17.50 -23.70
C VAL A 652 -26.08 18.58 -24.48
N ALA A 653 -25.66 19.66 -23.88
CA ALA A 653 -24.86 20.71 -24.53
C ALA A 653 -23.48 20.18 -24.94
N VAL A 654 -22.82 19.36 -24.09
CA VAL A 654 -21.56 18.68 -24.42
C VAL A 654 -21.77 17.71 -25.59
N GLU A 655 -22.81 16.86 -25.56
CA GLU A 655 -23.14 15.97 -26.67
C GLU A 655 -23.32 16.73 -27.98
N TRP A 656 -24.02 17.89 -27.96
CA TRP A 656 -24.17 18.74 -29.12
C TRP A 656 -22.83 19.26 -29.65
N GLN A 657 -21.91 19.66 -28.76
CA GLN A 657 -20.56 20.06 -29.13
C GLN A 657 -19.77 18.93 -29.78
N ASP A 658 -19.81 17.73 -29.20
CA ASP A 658 -19.11 16.53 -29.71
C ASP A 658 -19.63 16.12 -31.09
N ARG A 659 -20.92 16.35 -31.35
CA ARG A 659 -21.57 16.18 -32.67
C ARG A 659 -21.36 17.36 -33.59
N ARG A 660 -20.29 18.15 -33.42
CA ARG A 660 -19.92 19.33 -34.24
C ARG A 660 -21.05 20.34 -34.37
N LYS A 661 -21.80 20.56 -33.30
CA LYS A 661 -22.93 21.48 -33.20
C LYS A 661 -24.04 21.21 -34.24
N ALA A 662 -24.28 19.93 -34.55
CA ALA A 662 -25.27 19.52 -35.53
C ALA A 662 -26.70 19.92 -35.11
N LYS A 663 -27.52 20.34 -36.09
CA LYS A 663 -28.88 20.89 -35.85
C LYS A 663 -29.87 19.88 -35.28
N ASP A 664 -29.68 18.60 -35.56
CA ASP A 664 -30.56 17.51 -35.12
C ASP A 664 -30.48 17.24 -33.62
N TYR A 665 -29.40 17.71 -32.98
CA TYR A 665 -29.17 17.58 -31.53
C TYR A 665 -29.72 18.77 -30.72
N LEU A 666 -30.28 19.81 -31.39
CA LEU A 666 -30.81 20.98 -30.68
C LEU A 666 -32.10 20.65 -29.94
N LEU A 667 -32.28 21.32 -28.78
CA LEU A 667 -33.49 21.17 -27.97
C LEU A 667 -34.74 21.66 -28.70
N GLN A 668 -35.83 20.90 -28.57
CA GLN A 668 -37.13 21.22 -29.14
C GLN A 668 -38.27 21.04 -28.14
N GLY A 669 -39.41 21.66 -28.40
CA GLY A 669 -40.65 21.45 -27.64
C GLY A 669 -40.56 21.72 -26.15
N LYS A 670 -40.95 20.75 -25.33
CA LYS A 670 -40.99 20.84 -23.87
C LYS A 670 -39.59 21.00 -23.28
N ARG A 671 -38.59 20.25 -23.77
CA ARG A 671 -37.21 20.31 -23.30
C ARG A 671 -36.57 21.70 -23.46
N LEU A 672 -36.86 22.38 -24.58
CA LEU A 672 -36.38 23.74 -24.83
C LEU A 672 -37.04 24.74 -23.88
N ARG A 673 -38.35 24.56 -23.58
CA ARG A 673 -39.06 25.41 -22.59
C ARG A 673 -38.45 25.26 -21.21
N GLU A 674 -38.28 24.03 -20.74
CA GLU A 674 -37.66 23.73 -19.43
C GLU A 674 -36.25 24.32 -19.31
N ALA A 675 -35.42 24.20 -20.34
CA ALA A 675 -34.07 24.76 -20.34
C ALA A 675 -34.07 26.31 -20.32
N LYS A 676 -35.03 26.94 -21.05
CA LYS A 676 -35.20 28.40 -21.00
C LYS A 676 -35.72 28.89 -19.64
N ASP A 677 -36.67 28.19 -19.05
CA ASP A 677 -37.20 28.53 -17.74
C ASP A 677 -36.14 28.38 -16.68
N PHE A 678 -35.33 27.33 -16.74
CA PHE A 678 -34.12 27.16 -15.91
C PHE A 678 -33.16 28.33 -16.08
N GLN A 679 -32.84 28.73 -17.33
CA GLN A 679 -31.96 29.85 -17.63
C GLN A 679 -32.47 31.19 -17.08
N LYS A 680 -33.81 31.38 -17.01
CA LYS A 680 -34.45 32.58 -16.45
C LYS A 680 -34.51 32.58 -14.91
N GLN A 681 -34.70 31.40 -14.33
CA GLN A 681 -34.86 31.22 -12.89
C GLN A 681 -33.52 31.04 -12.18
N GLN A 682 -32.39 31.07 -12.91
CA GLN A 682 -31.07 30.87 -12.35
C GLN A 682 -30.85 31.74 -11.12
N THR A 683 -30.71 31.07 -10.00
CA THR A 683 -30.04 31.68 -8.84
C THR A 683 -28.58 31.87 -9.22
N GLU A 684 -28.02 33.02 -8.87
CA GLU A 684 -26.65 33.45 -9.20
C GLU A 684 -25.58 32.40 -8.86
N ASN A 685 -25.86 31.51 -7.91
CA ASN A 685 -24.97 30.46 -7.42
C ASN A 685 -24.82 29.19 -8.30
N LEU A 686 -25.75 28.95 -9.27
CA LEU A 686 -25.75 27.71 -10.07
C LEU A 686 -25.98 27.99 -11.57
N ARG A 687 -25.17 28.90 -12.13
CA ARG A 687 -25.24 29.33 -13.52
C ARG A 687 -24.85 28.20 -14.49
N LEU A 688 -25.52 28.13 -15.66
CA LEU A 688 -25.13 27.25 -16.77
C LEU A 688 -23.74 27.66 -17.30
N SER A 689 -23.00 26.69 -17.83
CA SER A 689 -21.78 26.94 -18.60
C SER A 689 -22.07 27.76 -19.86
N ASP A 690 -21.06 28.48 -20.36
CA ASP A 690 -21.19 29.28 -21.60
C ASP A 690 -21.62 28.40 -22.78
N LEU A 691 -21.13 27.15 -22.86
CA LEU A 691 -21.55 26.17 -23.85
C LEU A 691 -23.05 25.85 -23.76
N ALA A 692 -23.55 25.60 -22.55
CA ALA A 692 -24.96 25.31 -22.34
C ALA A 692 -25.87 26.53 -22.67
N ALA A 693 -25.38 27.74 -22.36
CA ALA A 693 -26.05 28.98 -22.71
C ALA A 693 -26.10 29.18 -24.25
N GLU A 694 -24.97 28.96 -24.93
CA GLU A 694 -24.91 29.00 -26.43
C GLU A 694 -25.86 27.95 -27.06
N PHE A 695 -25.87 26.73 -26.50
CA PHE A 695 -26.71 25.65 -26.92
C PHE A 695 -28.20 26.00 -26.82
N ILE A 696 -28.64 26.57 -25.71
CA ILE A 696 -30.04 27.01 -25.54
C ILE A 696 -30.36 28.14 -26.54
N GLN A 697 -29.48 29.15 -26.66
CA GLN A 697 -29.70 30.24 -27.63
C GLN A 697 -29.80 29.74 -29.05
N THR A 698 -28.91 28.83 -29.45
CA THR A 698 -28.93 28.22 -30.80
C THR A 698 -30.23 27.42 -31.04
N SER A 699 -30.67 26.66 -30.02
CA SER A 699 -31.93 25.94 -30.08
C SER A 699 -33.15 26.88 -30.23
N VAL A 700 -33.12 28.03 -29.55
CA VAL A 700 -34.17 29.05 -29.69
C VAL A 700 -34.19 29.65 -31.09
N ARG A 701 -32.99 30.02 -31.62
CA ARG A 701 -32.86 30.56 -32.98
C ARG A 701 -33.38 29.58 -34.03
N GLN A 702 -33.02 28.32 -33.92
CA GLN A 702 -33.50 27.26 -34.85
C GLN A 702 -35.01 27.09 -34.79
N THR A 703 -35.59 27.05 -33.61
CA THR A 703 -37.04 26.93 -33.43
C THR A 703 -37.78 28.13 -34.04
N ARG A 704 -37.23 29.35 -33.88
CA ARG A 704 -37.78 30.58 -34.49
C ARG A 704 -37.69 30.53 -36.01
N ASN A 705 -36.56 30.12 -36.57
CA ASN A 705 -36.37 29.97 -38.02
C ASN A 705 -37.34 28.94 -38.64
N ASN A 706 -37.54 27.81 -37.93
CA ASN A 706 -38.50 26.77 -38.40
C ASN A 706 -39.95 27.30 -38.42
N ARG A 707 -40.34 28.10 -37.40
CA ARG A 707 -41.65 28.76 -37.38
C ARG A 707 -41.83 29.77 -38.52
N PHE A 708 -40.83 30.57 -38.84
CA PHE A 708 -40.91 31.49 -39.99
C PHE A 708 -40.99 30.77 -41.30
N ARG A 709 -40.32 29.61 -41.47
CA ARG A 709 -40.43 28.78 -42.70
C ARG A 709 -41.81 28.12 -42.85
N SER A 710 -42.44 27.73 -41.75
CA SER A 710 -43.81 27.14 -41.80
C SER A 710 -44.94 28.17 -42.04
N VAL A 711 -44.69 29.45 -41.65
CA VAL A 711 -45.69 30.55 -41.92
C VAL A 711 -45.50 31.17 -43.27
N GLY A 712 -44.38 30.98 -43.96
CA GLY A 712 -44.15 31.49 -45.36
C GLY A 712 -44.58 30.54 -46.43
N PHE A 713 -45.25 29.42 -46.13
CA PHE A 713 -45.84 28.45 -47.07
C PHE A 713 -47.37 28.44 -47.06
N PHE A 714 -48.01 29.47 -46.49
CA PHE A 714 -49.44 29.71 -46.60
C PHE A 714 -49.73 30.99 -47.41
#